data_4ddf26ee75823d345e92d4f2aa9b2526
#
_entry.id   4ddf26ee75823d345e92d4f2aa9b2526
#
_cell.length_a   1.000
_cell.length_b   1.000
_cell.length_c   1.000
_cell.angle_alpha   90.00
_cell.angle_beta   90.00
_cell.angle_gamma   90.00
#
_symmetry.space_group_name_H-M   'P 1'
#
loop_
_entity.id
_entity.type
_entity.pdbx_description
1 polymer ?
#
loop_
_entity_poly.entity_id
_entity_poly.type
_entity_poly.pdbx_seq_one_letter_code
_entity_poly.pdbx_strand_id
1 'polypeptide(L)'
;NIEEKDSAGRETKLRLSLQDFNDGVAAVSYPYFGGVEHAHFTPAKFSDILERNVPVKQLTLADGKTWAVATVYDLLLAQYGVDRGFGGGNVAKNYDEDVPGTPAWQEKITGVPRAAVIGVAREFADTAAKTRGRSMIIVGAGMNHWFHNDMNYRGLINMLVMCGCVGQTGGGWAHYVGQEKLRPQTGWQPLAFGLDWSKPPRQMNGTSFFYFMSDQWRYEKLDVQDILSPLADPEKFSASQADLNVQAIRMGWLPSAPQLNRNPLHIAQAAEAVGKSAADYVVNELKNGALDFAYADPDAPENFPRAMFIWRSNLLGSSGKGHEYMLRHLLGTRHGLQGKDLGERGAQKPEEVRWRDEAPEGKLDLLVTLDFRMCTTALYSDIVLPTATWYEKDDLNTSDMHPFIHPLSKAVDPAWESRSDWDIFKGVAKTVSEMAEGVLGVEKDVVLVPILHDTPNELAMPLGVSDWKKGECEPIPGKTMPTIVTVERDYPNLYKKFTSLGPLLDAQGNGGKGMNWNTQDEVNFLGKLNHRVLDAGVSSNRPRIDSAIDAAEVILHLAPETNGHVAVKAWKSLGEFTGRDHTHLAVGKAHEAIRFRDIQAQPRKIISSPIWSGLEDEHVSYNACYTNVHELIPWRTLTGRQQFYQDHAWMIAFGEGFMQYRPPVDTKTIAPLLNKRSNGNKEMVLNWITPHQKWGIHSTYSDNLLMQTLSRGGPIVWLSEDDARSAGIEDNDWIELFNVNGAIAARAVVSQRVMPGMVMMYHAQERILNTPGSEITGTRGGIHNSVTRVVLKPTHMIGGYAQLAYGFNYYGTCGTNRDEFVIVRKMNKVDWLEQETTR
;
A
#
# COMPACT_ATOMS: atom_id res chain seq x y z
N ASN A 1 -18.89 20.62 -10.83
CA ASN A 1 -20.27 21.13 -10.61
C ASN A 1 -20.43 22.43 -11.38
N ILE A 2 -21.34 22.39 -12.35
CA ILE A 2 -21.74 23.60 -13.06
C ILE A 2 -22.98 24.14 -12.33
N GLU A 3 -22.89 25.36 -11.79
CA GLU A 3 -23.96 26.03 -11.10
C GLU A 3 -24.60 27.04 -12.05
N GLU A 4 -25.92 26.95 -12.22
CA GLU A 4 -26.71 27.93 -12.91
C GLU A 4 -27.55 28.72 -11.91
N LYS A 5 -27.81 29.99 -12.22
CA LYS A 5 -28.79 30.76 -11.45
C LYS A 5 -30.14 30.66 -12.16
N ASP A 6 -31.18 30.37 -11.41
CA ASP A 6 -32.56 30.42 -11.91
C ASP A 6 -32.99 31.87 -12.18
N SER A 7 -34.18 32.05 -12.74
CA SER A 7 -34.73 33.34 -13.07
C SER A 7 -34.92 34.28 -11.84
N ALA A 8 -34.81 33.74 -10.62
CA ALA A 8 -34.84 34.46 -9.39
C ALA A 8 -33.44 34.73 -8.78
N GLY A 9 -32.35 34.35 -9.51
CA GLY A 9 -30.98 34.52 -9.08
C GLY A 9 -30.50 33.49 -8.04
N ARG A 10 -31.29 32.44 -7.76
CA ARG A 10 -30.93 31.35 -6.87
C ARG A 10 -30.00 30.36 -7.58
N GLU A 11 -28.93 29.95 -6.94
CA GLU A 11 -28.02 28.94 -7.46
C GLU A 11 -28.76 27.61 -7.62
N THR A 12 -28.78 27.10 -8.85
CA THR A 12 -29.33 25.78 -9.17
C THR A 12 -28.24 24.90 -9.72
N LYS A 13 -28.20 23.65 -9.25
CA LYS A 13 -27.28 22.67 -9.83
C LYS A 13 -27.81 22.20 -11.16
N LEU A 14 -27.02 22.40 -12.20
CA LEU A 14 -27.33 21.85 -13.54
C LEU A 14 -27.37 20.32 -13.46
N ARG A 15 -28.54 19.72 -13.72
CA ARG A 15 -28.72 18.27 -13.79
C ARG A 15 -28.80 17.86 -15.27
N LEU A 16 -27.70 17.29 -15.76
CA LEU A 16 -27.64 16.72 -17.11
C LEU A 16 -27.80 15.19 -17.04
N SER A 17 -28.51 14.63 -18.01
CA SER A 17 -28.59 13.21 -18.33
C SER A 17 -27.69 12.88 -19.52
N LEU A 18 -27.46 11.59 -19.81
CA LEU A 18 -26.68 11.18 -20.99
C LEU A 18 -27.30 11.67 -22.30
N GLN A 19 -28.61 11.83 -22.34
CA GLN A 19 -29.36 12.31 -23.52
C GLN A 19 -29.14 13.78 -23.82
N ASP A 20 -28.69 14.56 -22.85
CA ASP A 20 -28.44 16.00 -23.07
C ASP A 20 -27.14 16.27 -23.82
N PHE A 21 -26.27 15.26 -23.99
CA PHE A 21 -25.01 15.37 -24.74
C PHE A 21 -25.20 15.05 -26.21
N ASN A 22 -25.86 15.94 -26.91
CA ASN A 22 -26.26 15.80 -28.31
C ASN A 22 -26.02 17.07 -29.16
N ASP A 23 -25.20 17.99 -28.67
CA ASP A 23 -24.88 19.24 -29.38
C ASP A 23 -23.75 19.06 -30.43
N GLY A 24 -23.35 17.81 -30.68
CA GLY A 24 -22.33 17.43 -31.65
C GLY A 24 -21.36 16.38 -31.09
N VAL A 25 -20.23 16.21 -31.76
CA VAL A 25 -19.13 15.32 -31.34
C VAL A 25 -17.82 16.10 -31.28
N ALA A 26 -16.93 15.68 -30.38
CA ALA A 26 -15.59 16.21 -30.32
C ALA A 26 -14.57 15.06 -30.37
N ALA A 27 -13.45 15.29 -31.04
CA ALA A 27 -12.30 14.40 -30.99
C ALA A 27 -11.58 14.53 -29.63
N VAL A 28 -11.26 13.41 -29.02
CA VAL A 28 -10.51 13.33 -27.76
C VAL A 28 -9.27 12.50 -27.99
N SER A 29 -8.13 13.03 -27.56
CA SER A 29 -6.84 12.37 -27.64
C SER A 29 -6.62 11.49 -26.41
N TYR A 30 -6.33 10.22 -26.62
CA TYR A 30 -6.00 9.24 -25.57
C TYR A 30 -4.55 8.79 -25.73
N PRO A 31 -3.79 8.72 -24.64
CA PRO A 31 -2.45 8.15 -24.71
C PRO A 31 -2.56 6.64 -24.92
N TYR A 32 -1.66 6.10 -25.72
CA TYR A 32 -1.53 4.67 -25.98
C TYR A 32 -0.10 4.23 -25.65
N PHE A 33 0.00 3.10 -24.97
CA PHE A 33 1.27 2.48 -24.65
C PHE A 33 1.35 1.11 -25.31
N GLY A 34 2.41 0.90 -26.10
CA GLY A 34 2.64 -0.37 -26.79
C GLY A 34 2.88 -1.51 -25.82
N GLY A 35 2.55 -2.74 -26.26
CA GLY A 35 2.85 -3.97 -25.54
C GLY A 35 4.23 -4.50 -25.83
N VAL A 36 4.70 -5.45 -25.01
CA VAL A 36 5.83 -6.31 -25.33
C VAL A 36 5.27 -7.55 -26.02
N GLU A 37 5.82 -7.94 -27.16
CA GLU A 37 5.45 -9.21 -27.76
C GLU A 37 5.78 -10.36 -26.80
N HIS A 38 4.83 -11.27 -26.61
CA HIS A 38 5.00 -12.44 -25.77
C HIS A 38 6.26 -13.20 -26.17
N ALA A 39 7.11 -13.54 -25.21
CA ALA A 39 8.41 -14.23 -25.35
C ALA A 39 9.56 -13.41 -26.01
N HIS A 40 9.35 -12.18 -26.38
CA HIS A 40 10.42 -11.31 -26.85
C HIS A 40 10.50 -10.05 -25.98
N PHE A 41 11.47 -9.99 -25.09
CA PHE A 41 11.74 -8.83 -24.24
C PHE A 41 12.36 -7.68 -25.03
N THR A 42 11.74 -7.31 -26.11
CA THR A 42 12.08 -6.09 -26.82
C THR A 42 11.41 -4.94 -26.06
N PRO A 43 12.16 -3.95 -25.59
CA PRO A 43 11.57 -2.80 -24.93
C PRO A 43 10.54 -2.18 -25.85
N ALA A 44 9.27 -2.30 -25.52
CA ALA A 44 8.24 -1.62 -26.25
C ALA A 44 8.31 -0.13 -25.92
N LYS A 45 9.08 0.58 -26.67
CA LYS A 45 9.13 2.05 -26.62
C LYS A 45 8.03 2.69 -27.48
N PHE A 46 6.90 2.04 -27.58
CA PHE A 46 5.86 2.58 -28.41
C PHE A 46 4.82 3.27 -27.54
N SER A 47 4.81 4.58 -27.57
CA SER A 47 3.71 5.40 -27.10
C SER A 47 3.20 6.23 -28.27
N ASP A 48 1.89 6.37 -28.39
CA ASP A 48 1.21 7.10 -29.45
C ASP A 48 -0.08 7.75 -28.93
N ILE A 49 -0.72 8.51 -29.77
CA ILE A 49 -1.97 9.18 -29.46
C ILE A 49 -3.08 8.55 -30.30
N LEU A 50 -4.14 8.12 -29.64
CA LEU A 50 -5.35 7.64 -30.28
C LEU A 50 -6.41 8.73 -30.23
N GLU A 51 -6.96 9.09 -31.36
CA GLU A 51 -8.09 10.04 -31.42
C GLU A 51 -9.41 9.31 -31.61
N ARG A 52 -10.35 9.56 -30.72
CA ARG A 52 -11.69 8.96 -30.73
C ARG A 52 -12.75 10.02 -30.44
N ASN A 53 -13.87 9.91 -31.08
CA ASN A 53 -14.94 10.90 -30.94
C ASN A 53 -15.88 10.54 -29.79
N VAL A 54 -16.33 11.56 -29.07
CA VAL A 54 -17.34 11.48 -28.01
C VAL A 54 -18.47 12.50 -28.23
N PRO A 55 -19.69 12.21 -27.79
CA PRO A 55 -20.77 13.16 -27.81
C PRO A 55 -20.53 14.27 -26.80
N VAL A 56 -20.92 15.49 -27.13
CA VAL A 56 -20.68 16.66 -26.28
C VAL A 56 -21.93 17.48 -26.03
N LYS A 57 -21.93 18.22 -24.95
CA LYS A 57 -22.79 19.32 -24.62
C LYS A 57 -21.99 20.62 -24.69
N GLN A 58 -22.51 21.61 -25.39
CA GLN A 58 -21.91 22.95 -25.41
C GLN A 58 -22.44 23.75 -24.21
N LEU A 59 -21.54 24.27 -23.41
CA LEU A 59 -21.88 25.08 -22.24
C LEU A 59 -21.24 26.47 -22.36
N THR A 60 -22.04 27.49 -22.20
CA THR A 60 -21.56 28.88 -22.16
C THR A 60 -21.22 29.25 -20.74
N LEU A 61 -19.98 29.63 -20.48
CA LEU A 61 -19.49 30.07 -19.19
C LEU A 61 -19.88 31.51 -18.88
N ALA A 62 -19.73 31.92 -17.62
CA ALA A 62 -20.05 33.28 -17.17
C ALA A 62 -19.22 34.37 -17.87
N ASP A 63 -18.05 34.03 -18.40
CA ASP A 63 -17.19 34.91 -19.18
C ASP A 63 -17.57 34.96 -20.70
N GLY A 64 -18.64 34.26 -21.08
CA GLY A 64 -19.14 34.20 -22.47
C GLY A 64 -18.43 33.17 -23.34
N LYS A 65 -17.42 32.45 -22.84
CA LYS A 65 -16.77 31.38 -23.60
C LYS A 65 -17.65 30.14 -23.65
N THR A 66 -17.61 29.42 -24.76
CA THR A 66 -18.29 28.14 -24.89
C THR A 66 -17.29 26.98 -24.72
N TRP A 67 -17.63 26.03 -23.86
CA TRP A 67 -16.89 24.80 -23.66
C TRP A 67 -17.70 23.58 -24.12
N ALA A 68 -17.06 22.71 -24.88
CA ALA A 68 -17.59 21.39 -25.15
C ALA A 68 -17.26 20.47 -23.97
N VAL A 69 -18.26 19.90 -23.31
CA VAL A 69 -18.10 18.96 -22.21
C VAL A 69 -18.66 17.60 -22.59
N ALA A 70 -18.02 16.53 -22.12
CA ALA A 70 -18.48 15.15 -22.30
C ALA A 70 -18.68 14.48 -20.93
N THR A 71 -19.46 13.39 -20.90
CA THR A 71 -19.56 12.60 -19.68
C THR A 71 -18.32 11.75 -19.49
N VAL A 72 -17.95 11.49 -18.24
CA VAL A 72 -16.85 10.54 -17.92
C VAL A 72 -17.16 9.14 -18.47
N TYR A 73 -18.43 8.75 -18.52
CA TYR A 73 -18.87 7.48 -19.09
C TYR A 73 -18.57 7.41 -20.61
N ASP A 74 -18.89 8.46 -21.36
CA ASP A 74 -18.60 8.52 -22.81
C ASP A 74 -17.09 8.50 -23.08
N LEU A 75 -16.32 9.25 -22.27
CA LEU A 75 -14.87 9.26 -22.34
C LEU A 75 -14.27 7.88 -22.04
N LEU A 76 -14.81 7.16 -21.06
CA LEU A 76 -14.32 5.81 -20.68
C LEU A 76 -14.62 4.78 -21.79
N LEU A 77 -15.82 4.81 -22.38
CA LEU A 77 -16.14 3.91 -23.49
C LEU A 77 -15.27 4.19 -24.72
N ALA A 78 -14.97 5.46 -25.00
CA ALA A 78 -14.04 5.84 -26.05
C ALA A 78 -12.60 5.37 -25.72
N GLN A 79 -12.16 5.46 -24.45
CA GLN A 79 -10.88 4.90 -24.00
C GLN A 79 -10.79 3.40 -24.30
N TYR A 80 -11.86 2.66 -24.13
CA TYR A 80 -11.92 1.22 -24.43
C TYR A 80 -12.04 0.90 -25.94
N GLY A 81 -12.24 1.91 -26.78
CA GLY A 81 -12.40 1.72 -28.22
C GLY A 81 -13.75 1.15 -28.63
N VAL A 82 -14.78 1.33 -27.82
CA VAL A 82 -16.15 0.86 -28.11
C VAL A 82 -16.74 1.72 -29.22
N ASP A 83 -17.16 1.10 -30.32
CA ASP A 83 -17.85 1.77 -31.41
C ASP A 83 -19.30 2.12 -31.00
N ARG A 84 -19.59 3.41 -30.95
CA ARG A 84 -20.90 3.95 -30.61
C ARG A 84 -21.50 4.78 -31.76
N GLY A 85 -20.91 4.67 -32.94
CA GLY A 85 -21.39 5.39 -34.14
C GLY A 85 -20.99 6.86 -34.20
N PHE A 86 -20.09 7.34 -33.32
CA PHE A 86 -19.63 8.74 -33.35
C PHE A 86 -18.43 8.95 -34.29
N GLY A 87 -17.91 7.89 -34.88
CA GLY A 87 -16.71 7.95 -35.71
C GLY A 87 -15.44 8.18 -34.94
N GLY A 88 -14.37 8.56 -35.63
CA GLY A 88 -13.02 8.68 -35.08
C GLY A 88 -12.08 7.55 -35.52
N GLY A 89 -10.79 7.67 -35.20
CA GLY A 89 -9.77 6.65 -35.48
C GLY A 89 -9.74 5.55 -34.44
N ASN A 90 -9.21 4.38 -34.82
CA ASN A 90 -8.90 3.30 -33.89
C ASN A 90 -10.09 2.78 -33.06
N VAL A 91 -11.27 2.76 -33.64
CA VAL A 91 -12.51 2.20 -33.06
C VAL A 91 -12.75 0.82 -33.64
N ALA A 92 -12.90 -0.20 -32.81
CA ALA A 92 -13.11 -1.56 -33.28
C ALA A 92 -14.58 -1.82 -33.59
N LYS A 93 -14.85 -2.52 -34.71
CA LYS A 93 -16.20 -2.96 -35.11
C LYS A 93 -16.59 -4.29 -34.49
N ASN A 94 -15.60 -5.11 -34.10
CA ASN A 94 -15.80 -6.40 -33.46
C ASN A 94 -14.61 -6.78 -32.57
N TYR A 95 -14.71 -7.91 -31.86
CA TYR A 95 -13.68 -8.37 -30.91
C TYR A 95 -12.43 -8.99 -31.55
N ASP A 96 -12.46 -9.26 -32.86
CA ASP A 96 -11.38 -9.91 -33.59
C ASP A 96 -10.42 -8.91 -34.27
N GLU A 97 -10.80 -7.63 -34.33
CA GLU A 97 -9.93 -6.59 -34.85
C GLU A 97 -8.80 -6.26 -33.86
N ASP A 98 -7.60 -6.10 -34.40
CA ASP A 98 -6.41 -5.74 -33.62
C ASP A 98 -6.37 -4.22 -33.39
N VAL A 99 -7.22 -3.76 -32.49
CA VAL A 99 -7.33 -2.35 -32.11
C VAL A 99 -7.11 -2.25 -30.60
N PRO A 100 -6.34 -1.27 -30.11
CA PRO A 100 -6.12 -1.11 -28.67
C PRO A 100 -7.42 -1.09 -27.85
N GLY A 101 -7.53 -2.01 -26.91
CA GLY A 101 -8.69 -2.22 -26.05
C GLY A 101 -9.56 -3.43 -26.43
N THR A 102 -9.29 -4.11 -27.55
CA THR A 102 -10.05 -5.32 -27.94
C THR A 102 -9.51 -6.61 -27.31
N PRO A 103 -10.34 -7.67 -27.25
CA PRO A 103 -9.87 -9.00 -26.88
C PRO A 103 -8.77 -9.55 -27.80
N ALA A 104 -8.80 -9.26 -29.11
CA ALA A 104 -7.75 -9.67 -30.05
C ALA A 104 -6.41 -8.99 -29.76
N TRP A 105 -6.43 -7.71 -29.44
CA TRP A 105 -5.24 -6.97 -29.04
C TRP A 105 -4.66 -7.48 -27.72
N GLN A 106 -5.51 -7.74 -26.69
CA GLN A 106 -5.01 -8.27 -25.41
C GLN A 106 -4.39 -9.68 -25.55
N GLU A 107 -4.93 -10.54 -26.46
CA GLU A 107 -4.41 -11.89 -26.71
C GLU A 107 -2.95 -11.86 -27.14
N LYS A 108 -2.55 -10.89 -27.95
CA LYS A 108 -1.15 -10.68 -28.35
C LYS A 108 -0.24 -10.30 -27.19
N ILE A 109 -0.76 -9.57 -26.21
CA ILE A 109 0.01 -9.10 -25.05
C ILE A 109 0.09 -10.18 -23.98
N THR A 110 -1.03 -10.82 -23.66
CA THR A 110 -1.15 -11.71 -22.50
C THR A 110 -1.02 -13.19 -22.84
N GLY A 111 -1.18 -13.56 -24.11
CA GLY A 111 -1.29 -14.96 -24.55
C GLY A 111 -2.61 -15.65 -24.14
N VAL A 112 -3.53 -14.93 -23.46
CA VAL A 112 -4.84 -15.50 -23.09
C VAL A 112 -5.78 -15.45 -24.27
N PRO A 113 -6.35 -16.59 -24.72
CA PRO A 113 -7.23 -16.63 -25.89
C PRO A 113 -8.42 -15.68 -25.74
N ARG A 114 -8.70 -14.90 -26.78
CA ARG A 114 -9.81 -13.92 -26.80
C ARG A 114 -11.16 -14.55 -26.49
N ALA A 115 -11.39 -15.78 -26.97
CA ALA A 115 -12.63 -16.51 -26.71
C ALA A 115 -12.87 -16.77 -25.22
N ALA A 116 -11.81 -17.06 -24.45
CA ALA A 116 -11.89 -17.25 -23.01
C ALA A 116 -12.22 -15.94 -22.30
N VAL A 117 -11.56 -14.84 -22.70
CA VAL A 117 -11.82 -13.50 -22.13
C VAL A 117 -13.26 -13.07 -22.37
N ILE A 118 -13.76 -13.22 -23.61
CA ILE A 118 -15.14 -12.90 -23.98
C ILE A 118 -16.13 -13.76 -23.21
N GLY A 119 -15.86 -15.07 -23.07
CA GLY A 119 -16.70 -16.01 -22.32
C GLY A 119 -16.83 -15.60 -20.85
N VAL A 120 -15.73 -15.36 -20.17
CA VAL A 120 -15.71 -14.92 -18.76
C VAL A 120 -16.44 -13.59 -18.57
N ALA A 121 -16.21 -12.60 -19.45
CA ALA A 121 -16.85 -11.30 -19.35
C ALA A 121 -18.39 -11.39 -19.49
N ARG A 122 -18.86 -12.20 -20.43
CA ARG A 122 -20.30 -12.46 -20.63
C ARG A 122 -20.93 -13.18 -19.45
N GLU A 123 -20.31 -14.25 -18.97
CA GLU A 123 -20.81 -15.00 -17.82
C GLU A 123 -20.87 -14.13 -16.56
N PHE A 124 -19.87 -13.30 -16.32
CA PHE A 124 -19.84 -12.35 -15.21
C PHE A 124 -21.00 -11.34 -15.30
N ALA A 125 -21.18 -10.72 -16.46
CA ALA A 125 -22.22 -9.71 -16.68
C ALA A 125 -23.64 -10.33 -16.64
N ASP A 126 -23.85 -11.48 -17.27
CA ASP A 126 -25.12 -12.21 -17.24
C ASP A 126 -25.52 -12.64 -15.84
N THR A 127 -24.57 -13.14 -15.06
CA THR A 127 -24.80 -13.51 -13.65
C THR A 127 -25.17 -12.28 -12.83
N ALA A 128 -24.44 -11.18 -13.00
CA ALA A 128 -24.75 -9.92 -12.33
C ALA A 128 -26.17 -9.43 -12.69
N ALA A 129 -26.54 -9.46 -13.96
CA ALA A 129 -27.87 -9.05 -14.41
C ALA A 129 -28.99 -9.94 -13.84
N LYS A 130 -28.84 -11.27 -13.89
CA LYS A 130 -29.82 -12.25 -13.37
C LYS A 130 -30.00 -12.18 -11.87
N THR A 131 -28.93 -11.86 -11.14
CA THR A 131 -28.90 -11.90 -9.67
C THR A 131 -28.92 -10.50 -9.03
N ARG A 132 -29.10 -9.45 -9.79
CA ARG A 132 -29.04 -8.06 -9.33
C ARG A 132 -27.70 -7.71 -8.65
N GLY A 133 -26.59 -8.06 -9.31
CA GLY A 133 -25.26 -7.68 -8.88
C GLY A 133 -24.52 -8.69 -7.99
N ARG A 134 -24.89 -9.96 -8.01
CA ARG A 134 -24.22 -11.00 -7.21
C ARG A 134 -23.09 -11.70 -7.98
N SER A 135 -22.30 -10.94 -8.71
CA SER A 135 -21.01 -11.36 -9.22
C SER A 135 -19.90 -10.74 -8.37
N MET A 136 -18.93 -11.56 -7.99
CA MET A 136 -17.89 -11.18 -7.04
C MET A 136 -16.49 -11.34 -7.64
N ILE A 137 -15.58 -10.45 -7.27
CA ILE A 137 -14.15 -10.59 -7.54
C ILE A 137 -13.41 -10.74 -6.20
N ILE A 138 -12.75 -11.88 -6.00
CA ILE A 138 -11.87 -12.13 -4.85
C ILE A 138 -10.45 -11.77 -5.26
N VAL A 139 -9.83 -10.84 -4.53
CA VAL A 139 -8.49 -10.35 -4.82
C VAL A 139 -7.58 -10.63 -3.65
N GLY A 140 -6.45 -11.27 -3.93
CA GLY A 140 -5.38 -11.46 -2.97
C GLY A 140 -4.18 -10.54 -3.22
N ALA A 141 -3.16 -10.66 -2.39
CA ALA A 141 -1.93 -9.88 -2.48
C ALA A 141 -1.17 -10.01 -3.81
N GLY A 142 -1.51 -11.01 -4.63
CA GLY A 142 -0.91 -11.23 -5.95
C GLY A 142 -0.93 -10.04 -6.88
N MET A 143 -1.96 -9.23 -6.81
CA MET A 143 -2.11 -8.04 -7.64
C MET A 143 -1.36 -6.82 -7.10
N ASN A 144 -0.99 -6.80 -5.81
CA ASN A 144 -0.39 -5.61 -5.17
C ASN A 144 1.06 -5.34 -5.61
N HIS A 145 1.75 -6.37 -6.11
CA HIS A 145 3.20 -6.34 -6.26
C HIS A 145 3.67 -6.04 -7.70
N TRP A 146 2.82 -5.40 -8.48
CA TRP A 146 3.10 -4.93 -9.82
C TRP A 146 3.29 -3.41 -9.82
N PHE A 147 4.17 -2.90 -10.67
CA PHE A 147 4.39 -1.46 -10.78
C PHE A 147 3.11 -0.71 -11.20
N HIS A 148 2.33 -1.31 -12.09
CA HIS A 148 1.04 -0.78 -12.54
C HIS A 148 -0.17 -1.50 -11.90
N ASN A 149 -0.05 -1.91 -10.65
CA ASN A 149 -1.10 -2.63 -9.92
C ASN A 149 -2.43 -1.88 -9.84
N ASP A 150 -2.38 -0.56 -9.70
CA ASP A 150 -3.56 0.32 -9.63
C ASP A 150 -4.37 0.29 -10.93
N MET A 151 -3.72 0.15 -12.10
CA MET A 151 -4.44 -0.04 -13.36
C MET A 151 -5.25 -1.33 -13.36
N ASN A 152 -4.67 -2.42 -12.83
CA ASN A 152 -5.37 -3.70 -12.68
C ASN A 152 -6.55 -3.58 -11.70
N TYR A 153 -6.35 -2.97 -10.53
CA TYR A 153 -7.41 -2.74 -9.56
C TYR A 153 -8.54 -1.89 -10.12
N ARG A 154 -8.21 -0.78 -10.78
CA ARG A 154 -9.20 0.11 -11.40
C ARG A 154 -10.00 -0.61 -12.48
N GLY A 155 -9.38 -1.49 -13.28
CA GLY A 155 -10.05 -2.31 -14.28
C GLY A 155 -11.09 -3.24 -13.67
N LEU A 156 -10.73 -3.98 -12.62
CA LEU A 156 -11.62 -4.89 -11.91
C LEU A 156 -12.77 -4.13 -11.19
N ILE A 157 -12.46 -3.00 -10.56
CA ILE A 157 -13.47 -2.16 -9.89
C ILE A 157 -14.45 -1.60 -10.92
N ASN A 158 -13.97 -1.19 -12.09
CA ASN A 158 -14.85 -0.72 -13.18
C ASN A 158 -15.85 -1.80 -13.61
N MET A 159 -15.41 -3.05 -13.74
CA MET A 159 -16.32 -4.18 -14.03
C MET A 159 -17.41 -4.30 -12.96
N LEU A 160 -17.04 -4.27 -11.68
CA LEU A 160 -18.00 -4.39 -10.57
C LEU A 160 -19.01 -3.24 -10.54
N VAL A 161 -18.54 -2.01 -10.77
CA VAL A 161 -19.43 -0.83 -10.77
C VAL A 161 -20.37 -0.85 -11.98
N MET A 162 -19.86 -1.13 -13.17
CA MET A 162 -20.67 -1.22 -14.38
C MET A 162 -21.72 -2.32 -14.32
N CYS A 163 -21.45 -3.42 -13.64
CA CYS A 163 -22.40 -4.53 -13.46
C CYS A 163 -23.27 -4.38 -12.20
N GLY A 164 -23.17 -3.27 -11.45
CA GLY A 164 -23.97 -3.02 -10.25
C GLY A 164 -23.70 -3.97 -9.09
N CYS A 165 -22.45 -4.47 -8.96
CA CYS A 165 -22.11 -5.50 -7.98
C CYS A 165 -21.66 -4.94 -6.62
N VAL A 166 -21.34 -3.66 -6.53
CA VAL A 166 -20.75 -3.07 -5.32
C VAL A 166 -21.77 -2.95 -4.19
N GLY A 167 -21.45 -3.55 -3.04
CA GLY A 167 -22.27 -3.55 -1.84
C GLY A 167 -23.40 -4.58 -1.84
N GLN A 168 -23.59 -5.30 -2.91
CA GLN A 168 -24.59 -6.37 -2.96
C GLN A 168 -24.06 -7.62 -2.24
N THR A 169 -24.83 -8.18 -1.32
CA THR A 169 -24.48 -9.42 -0.63
C THR A 169 -24.32 -10.56 -1.62
N GLY A 170 -23.16 -11.23 -1.58
CA GLY A 170 -22.80 -12.24 -2.59
C GLY A 170 -22.22 -11.67 -3.88
N GLY A 171 -21.97 -10.34 -3.93
CA GLY A 171 -21.32 -9.67 -5.03
C GLY A 171 -20.22 -8.71 -4.56
N GLY A 172 -19.67 -7.95 -5.49
CA GLY A 172 -18.74 -6.88 -5.20
C GLY A 172 -17.29 -7.32 -5.04
N TRP A 173 -16.56 -6.54 -4.26
CA TRP A 173 -15.12 -6.68 -4.04
C TRP A 173 -14.81 -7.41 -2.74
N ALA A 174 -14.22 -8.59 -2.83
CA ALA A 174 -13.71 -9.33 -1.70
C ALA A 174 -12.18 -9.30 -1.72
N HIS A 175 -11.60 -8.39 -0.96
CA HIS A 175 -10.15 -8.25 -0.88
C HIS A 175 -9.60 -9.11 0.24
N TYR A 176 -8.97 -10.23 -0.11
CA TYR A 176 -8.29 -11.09 0.82
C TYR A 176 -6.91 -10.51 1.17
N VAL A 177 -6.78 -10.00 2.37
CA VAL A 177 -5.53 -9.41 2.89
C VAL A 177 -4.86 -10.34 3.89
N GLY A 178 -5.60 -11.32 4.39
CA GLY A 178 -5.17 -12.29 5.39
C GLY A 178 -5.97 -12.22 6.67
N GLN A 179 -5.34 -12.47 7.79
CA GLN A 179 -5.91 -12.33 9.11
C GLN A 179 -5.97 -10.86 9.49
N GLU A 180 -7.15 -10.28 9.39
CA GLU A 180 -7.30 -8.86 9.50
C GLU A 180 -8.00 -8.45 10.79
N LYS A 181 -7.93 -7.24 11.02
CA LYS A 181 -8.43 -6.39 12.06
C LYS A 181 -9.94 -6.22 11.96
N LEU A 182 -10.57 -5.82 13.04
CA LEU A 182 -11.94 -5.32 13.00
C LEU A 182 -12.03 -4.08 12.11
N ARG A 183 -13.14 -3.91 11.43
CA ARG A 183 -13.39 -2.80 10.51
C ARG A 183 -14.64 -2.01 10.93
N PRO A 184 -14.60 -0.70 10.89
CA PRO A 184 -13.41 0.14 10.72
C PRO A 184 -12.49 -0.03 11.92
N GLN A 185 -11.21 0.08 11.72
CA GLN A 185 -10.20 -0.14 12.77
C GLN A 185 -10.09 1.02 13.77
N THR A 186 -11.18 1.70 14.00
CA THR A 186 -11.21 2.90 14.81
C THR A 186 -10.94 2.64 16.29
N GLY A 187 -11.33 1.49 16.80
CA GLY A 187 -11.02 1.09 18.16
C GLY A 187 -9.55 0.67 18.34
N TRP A 188 -8.96 0.03 17.34
CA TRP A 188 -7.56 -0.38 17.36
C TRP A 188 -6.58 0.77 17.11
N GLN A 189 -6.85 1.58 16.10
CA GLN A 189 -5.94 2.66 15.70
C GLN A 189 -5.67 3.68 16.80
N PRO A 190 -6.66 4.18 17.54
CA PRO A 190 -6.41 5.04 18.70
C PRO A 190 -5.46 4.42 19.72
N LEU A 191 -5.65 3.14 20.04
CA LEU A 191 -4.80 2.43 21.01
C LEU A 191 -3.38 2.22 20.48
N ALA A 192 -3.24 1.75 19.23
CA ALA A 192 -1.95 1.43 18.64
C ALA A 192 -1.04 2.65 18.45
N PHE A 193 -1.61 3.82 18.18
CA PHE A 193 -0.88 5.05 17.90
C PHE A 193 -1.05 6.13 18.99
N GLY A 194 -1.69 5.82 20.09
CA GLY A 194 -1.96 6.78 21.17
C GLY A 194 -2.80 7.97 20.72
N LEU A 195 -3.70 7.79 19.75
CA LEU A 195 -4.54 8.86 19.20
C LEU A 195 -5.63 9.33 20.13
N ASP A 196 -5.96 8.51 21.11
CA ASP A 196 -6.87 8.83 22.20
C ASP A 196 -6.25 9.78 23.24
N TRP A 197 -4.92 10.00 23.19
CA TRP A 197 -4.16 10.92 24.02
C TRP A 197 -3.71 12.17 23.28
N SER A 198 -3.28 12.03 22.04
CA SER A 198 -2.75 13.15 21.26
C SER A 198 -2.96 12.98 19.76
N LYS A 199 -3.17 14.07 19.06
CA LYS A 199 -3.12 14.17 17.61
C LYS A 199 -1.87 15.01 17.22
N PRO A 200 -1.35 14.89 16.03
CA PRO A 200 -1.81 14.16 14.85
C PRO A 200 -1.35 12.70 14.84
N PRO A 201 -2.18 11.83 14.26
CA PRO A 201 -1.84 10.43 14.01
C PRO A 201 -1.12 10.25 12.66
N ARG A 202 -0.63 9.04 12.39
CA ARG A 202 -0.24 8.52 11.07
C ARG A 202 1.00 9.10 10.37
N GLN A 203 1.56 10.22 10.77
CA GLN A 203 2.76 10.75 10.14
C GLN A 203 3.97 9.83 10.29
N MET A 204 3.89 8.85 11.17
CA MET A 204 4.94 7.85 11.42
C MET A 204 4.90 6.68 10.44
N ASN A 205 3.85 6.54 9.66
CA ASN A 205 3.68 5.41 8.76
C ASN A 205 4.64 5.40 7.56
N GLY A 206 5.28 6.51 7.27
CA GLY A 206 6.25 6.61 6.18
C GLY A 206 7.70 6.31 6.56
N THR A 207 7.99 6.05 7.84
CA THR A 207 9.37 5.96 8.34
C THR A 207 10.16 4.84 7.66
N SER A 208 9.66 3.61 7.68
CA SER A 208 10.35 2.48 7.06
C SER A 208 10.50 2.65 5.56
N PHE A 209 9.52 3.27 4.94
CA PHE A 209 9.53 3.50 3.50
C PHE A 209 10.64 4.47 3.08
N PHE A 210 10.82 5.54 3.82
CA PHE A 210 11.93 6.47 3.60
C PHE A 210 13.27 5.73 3.52
N TYR A 211 13.57 4.87 4.49
CA TYR A 211 14.84 4.17 4.56
C TYR A 211 14.99 3.07 3.52
N PHE A 212 13.91 2.42 3.13
CA PHE A 212 13.98 1.38 2.10
C PHE A 212 14.14 1.94 0.70
N MET A 213 13.55 3.10 0.42
CA MET A 213 13.67 3.72 -0.90
C MET A 213 14.93 4.53 -1.10
N SER A 214 15.35 5.28 -0.08
CA SER A 214 16.42 6.26 -0.23
C SER A 214 17.75 5.65 -0.66
N ASP A 215 18.01 4.40 -0.36
CA ASP A 215 19.20 3.70 -0.82
C ASP A 215 19.03 3.13 -2.24
N GLN A 216 17.84 2.72 -2.61
CA GLN A 216 17.59 2.10 -3.91
C GLN A 216 17.62 3.09 -5.07
N TRP A 217 17.35 4.37 -4.84
CA TRP A 217 17.50 5.41 -5.84
C TRP A 217 18.88 5.47 -6.47
N ARG A 218 19.90 5.14 -5.71
CA ARG A 218 21.29 5.14 -6.17
C ARG A 218 21.55 4.18 -7.32
N TYR A 219 20.67 3.20 -7.52
CA TYR A 219 20.77 2.12 -8.50
C TYR A 219 19.72 2.22 -9.59
N GLU A 220 18.72 3.07 -9.42
CA GLU A 220 17.57 3.14 -10.31
C GLU A 220 17.94 3.66 -11.69
N LYS A 221 17.47 2.98 -12.72
CA LYS A 221 17.68 3.35 -14.13
C LYS A 221 16.40 3.74 -14.85
N LEU A 222 15.26 3.56 -14.19
CA LEU A 222 13.99 3.99 -14.74
C LEU A 222 13.93 5.51 -14.71
N ASP A 223 13.95 6.09 -15.90
CA ASP A 223 13.79 7.51 -16.09
C ASP A 223 12.30 7.89 -16.06
N VAL A 224 11.97 9.01 -15.44
CA VAL A 224 10.59 9.51 -15.44
C VAL A 224 10.07 9.70 -16.87
N GLN A 225 10.93 10.11 -17.79
CA GLN A 225 10.62 10.27 -19.22
C GLN A 225 10.16 8.95 -19.89
N ASP A 226 10.62 7.80 -19.39
CA ASP A 226 10.24 6.49 -19.96
C ASP A 226 8.79 6.10 -19.68
N ILE A 227 8.20 6.70 -18.65
CA ILE A 227 6.84 6.37 -18.19
C ILE A 227 5.84 7.51 -18.41
N LEU A 228 6.28 8.66 -18.93
CA LEU A 228 5.39 9.76 -19.29
C LEU A 228 4.43 9.38 -20.43
N SER A 229 3.29 10.03 -20.41
CA SER A 229 2.33 10.01 -21.52
C SER A 229 2.89 10.75 -22.74
N PRO A 230 2.59 10.31 -23.97
CA PRO A 230 2.93 11.06 -25.17
C PRO A 230 2.20 12.43 -25.26
N LEU A 231 1.19 12.64 -24.40
CA LEU A 231 0.46 13.91 -24.26
C LEU A 231 1.09 14.85 -23.21
N ALA A 232 2.08 14.38 -22.46
CA ALA A 232 2.74 15.19 -21.44
C ALA A 232 3.79 16.13 -22.05
N ASP A 233 4.02 17.22 -21.34
CA ASP A 233 5.15 18.11 -21.59
C ASP A 233 6.36 17.57 -20.79
N PRO A 234 7.39 17.00 -21.45
CA PRO A 234 8.51 16.39 -20.75
C PRO A 234 9.37 17.41 -19.98
N GLU A 235 9.35 18.70 -20.37
CA GLU A 235 10.15 19.75 -19.71
C GLU A 235 9.64 20.05 -18.28
N LYS A 236 8.40 19.67 -17.97
CA LYS A 236 7.80 19.88 -16.64
C LYS A 236 8.14 18.82 -15.62
N PHE A 237 8.80 17.75 -16.01
CA PHE A 237 9.11 16.64 -15.13
C PHE A 237 10.61 16.41 -15.03
N SER A 238 11.05 16.14 -13.80
CA SER A 238 12.41 15.70 -13.53
C SER A 238 12.67 14.33 -14.18
N ALA A 239 13.91 14.11 -14.55
CA ALA A 239 14.38 12.82 -15.07
C ALA A 239 14.48 11.73 -14.00
N SER A 240 14.36 12.06 -12.71
CA SER A 240 14.53 11.15 -11.58
C SER A 240 13.24 10.98 -10.78
N GLN A 241 12.89 9.73 -10.46
CA GLN A 241 11.80 9.44 -9.53
C GLN A 241 12.09 9.93 -8.11
N ALA A 242 13.37 9.98 -7.71
CA ALA A 242 13.77 10.50 -6.43
C ALA A 242 13.42 12.00 -6.29
N ASP A 243 13.58 12.76 -7.35
CA ASP A 243 13.21 14.19 -7.35
C ASP A 243 11.69 14.38 -7.21
N LEU A 244 10.89 13.53 -7.86
CA LEU A 244 9.44 13.54 -7.69
C LEU A 244 9.03 13.14 -6.26
N ASN A 245 9.74 12.21 -5.61
CA ASN A 245 9.51 11.88 -4.21
C ASN A 245 9.75 13.08 -3.30
N VAL A 246 10.88 13.78 -3.50
CA VAL A 246 11.22 15.00 -2.74
C VAL A 246 10.14 16.07 -2.94
N GLN A 247 9.72 16.30 -4.18
CA GLN A 247 8.66 17.24 -4.50
C GLN A 247 7.34 16.86 -3.82
N ALA A 248 6.91 15.60 -3.92
CA ALA A 248 5.66 15.12 -3.32
C ALA A 248 5.66 15.26 -1.78
N ILE A 249 6.81 15.06 -1.12
CA ILE A 249 6.95 15.23 0.33
C ILE A 249 6.85 16.71 0.71
N ARG A 250 7.57 17.60 0.03
CA ARG A 250 7.51 19.04 0.36
C ARG A 250 6.15 19.67 0.06
N MET A 251 5.39 19.09 -0.88
CA MET A 251 4.01 19.51 -1.15
C MET A 251 2.99 18.89 -0.19
N GLY A 252 3.42 18.02 0.71
CA GLY A 252 2.55 17.39 1.68
C GLY A 252 1.71 16.23 1.15
N TRP A 253 2.07 15.67 -0.01
CA TRP A 253 1.34 14.54 -0.60
C TRP A 253 1.82 13.20 -0.06
N LEU A 254 3.10 13.09 0.28
CA LEU A 254 3.70 11.91 0.87
C LEU A 254 4.04 12.12 2.35
N PRO A 255 3.79 11.11 3.21
CA PRO A 255 4.36 11.10 4.55
C PRO A 255 5.85 10.82 4.52
N SER A 256 6.60 11.42 5.42
CA SER A 256 8.02 11.15 5.62
C SER A 256 8.39 11.21 7.10
N ALA A 257 9.32 10.35 7.50
CA ALA A 257 10.00 10.43 8.78
C ALA A 257 11.42 9.83 8.62
N PRO A 258 12.48 10.58 8.91
CA PRO A 258 12.47 11.94 9.48
C PRO A 258 11.85 12.96 8.53
N GLN A 259 11.27 14.02 9.07
CA GLN A 259 10.53 15.00 8.27
C GLN A 259 11.41 16.17 7.85
N LEU A 260 12.14 16.76 8.79
CA LEU A 260 13.06 17.87 8.58
C LEU A 260 14.47 17.46 8.98
N ASN A 261 15.45 18.16 8.45
CA ASN A 261 16.88 17.92 8.69
C ASN A 261 17.39 18.44 10.06
N ARG A 262 16.49 18.74 10.97
CA ARG A 262 16.80 19.15 12.34
C ARG A 262 15.87 18.46 13.32
N ASN A 263 16.36 18.18 14.53
CA ASN A 263 15.57 17.59 15.60
C ASN A 263 14.30 18.43 15.84
N PRO A 264 13.09 17.85 15.73
CA PRO A 264 11.83 18.56 15.88
C PRO A 264 11.60 19.18 17.26
N LEU A 265 12.22 18.63 18.31
CA LEU A 265 12.21 19.23 19.65
C LEU A 265 12.98 20.58 19.66
N HIS A 266 14.13 20.61 19.03
CA HIS A 266 14.93 21.85 18.89
C HIS A 266 14.23 22.91 18.04
N ILE A 267 13.45 22.48 17.03
CA ILE A 267 12.64 23.38 16.20
C ILE A 267 11.56 24.07 17.06
N ALA A 268 10.87 23.31 17.91
CA ALA A 268 9.85 23.84 18.80
C ALA A 268 10.45 24.88 19.78
N GLN A 269 11.57 24.53 20.41
CA GLN A 269 12.30 25.44 21.32
C GLN A 269 12.76 26.71 20.62
N ALA A 270 13.29 26.60 19.39
CA ALA A 270 13.74 27.75 18.63
C ALA A 270 12.58 28.67 18.21
N ALA A 271 11.44 28.12 17.84
CA ALA A 271 10.23 28.89 17.54
C ALA A 271 9.74 29.68 18.77
N GLU A 272 9.70 29.04 19.94
CA GLU A 272 9.33 29.69 21.20
C GLU A 272 10.30 30.81 21.60
N ALA A 273 11.61 30.58 21.45
CA ALA A 273 12.64 31.55 21.79
C ALA A 273 12.53 32.86 20.99
N VAL A 274 11.99 32.81 19.77
CA VAL A 274 11.76 33.99 18.92
C VAL A 274 10.30 34.46 18.94
N GLY A 275 9.46 33.88 19.79
CA GLY A 275 8.05 34.28 19.96
C GLY A 275 7.17 34.02 18.74
N LYS A 276 7.50 33.02 17.90
CA LYS A 276 6.75 32.64 16.71
C LYS A 276 5.98 31.33 16.94
N SER A 277 4.89 31.15 16.20
CA SER A 277 4.31 29.83 16.07
C SER A 277 5.29 28.86 15.38
N ALA A 278 5.20 27.57 15.69
CA ALA A 278 6.04 26.57 15.02
C ALA A 278 5.85 26.58 13.50
N ALA A 279 4.62 26.81 13.03
CA ALA A 279 4.31 26.89 11.61
C ALA A 279 5.00 28.09 10.94
N ASP A 280 4.87 29.29 11.51
CA ASP A 280 5.53 30.49 10.97
C ASP A 280 7.06 30.38 10.99
N TYR A 281 7.59 29.80 12.06
CA TYR A 281 9.03 29.57 12.17
C TYR A 281 9.52 28.62 11.08
N VAL A 282 8.92 27.43 10.95
CA VAL A 282 9.34 26.41 9.96
C VAL A 282 9.18 26.95 8.53
N VAL A 283 8.07 27.62 8.20
CA VAL A 283 7.87 28.21 6.87
C VAL A 283 8.97 29.23 6.55
N ASN A 284 9.30 30.11 7.49
CA ASN A 284 10.36 31.10 7.29
C ASN A 284 11.74 30.44 7.10
N GLU A 285 12.07 29.44 7.92
CA GLU A 285 13.34 28.74 7.84
C GLU A 285 13.49 27.91 6.54
N LEU A 286 12.40 27.30 6.06
CA LEU A 286 12.37 26.63 4.76
C LEU A 286 12.53 27.62 3.59
N LYS A 287 11.88 28.77 3.65
CA LYS A 287 12.04 29.85 2.64
C LYS A 287 13.47 30.37 2.58
N ASN A 288 14.13 30.47 3.73
CA ASN A 288 15.50 30.99 3.83
C ASN A 288 16.57 29.92 3.59
N GLY A 289 16.19 28.66 3.44
CA GLY A 289 17.12 27.53 3.30
C GLY A 289 17.89 27.15 4.56
N ALA A 290 17.44 27.64 5.75
CA ALA A 290 18.00 27.25 7.04
C ALA A 290 17.44 25.92 7.57
N LEU A 291 16.31 25.50 7.06
CA LEU A 291 15.75 24.16 7.17
C LEU A 291 15.56 23.58 5.78
N ASP A 292 15.61 22.25 5.69
CA ASP A 292 15.19 21.49 4.51
C ASP A 292 14.45 20.22 4.96
N PHE A 293 13.79 19.55 4.02
CA PHE A 293 13.23 18.25 4.26
C PHE A 293 14.33 17.19 4.32
N ALA A 294 14.28 16.31 5.30
CA ALA A 294 15.28 15.25 5.48
C ALA A 294 15.39 14.34 4.23
N TYR A 295 14.30 14.19 3.52
CA TYR A 295 14.22 13.38 2.31
C TYR A 295 15.05 13.94 1.12
N ALA A 296 15.41 15.21 1.17
CA ALA A 296 16.33 15.81 0.20
C ALA A 296 17.81 15.45 0.48
N ASP A 297 18.13 14.90 1.65
CA ASP A 297 19.46 14.43 2.03
C ASP A 297 19.41 13.12 2.83
N PRO A 298 19.04 12.00 2.18
CA PRO A 298 18.88 10.71 2.85
C PRO A 298 20.19 10.11 3.37
N ASP A 299 21.33 10.58 2.89
CA ASP A 299 22.65 10.11 3.25
C ASP A 299 23.35 10.99 4.31
N ALA A 300 22.66 11.99 4.86
CA ALA A 300 23.16 12.74 6.00
C ALA A 300 23.14 11.86 7.27
N PRO A 301 24.25 11.82 8.04
CA PRO A 301 24.31 11.00 9.27
C PRO A 301 23.19 11.29 10.28
N GLU A 302 22.75 12.55 10.38
CA GLU A 302 21.64 12.96 11.23
C GLU A 302 20.28 12.38 10.80
N ASN A 303 20.16 11.93 9.57
CA ASN A 303 18.95 11.31 9.00
C ASN A 303 18.99 9.78 9.03
N PHE A 304 20.08 9.15 9.53
CA PHE A 304 20.16 7.70 9.57
C PHE A 304 19.15 7.09 10.56
N PRO A 305 18.56 5.92 10.25
CA PRO A 305 17.79 5.16 11.22
C PRO A 305 18.75 4.64 12.30
N ARG A 306 18.51 4.97 13.57
CA ARG A 306 19.38 4.55 14.66
C ARG A 306 18.88 3.25 15.31
N ALA A 307 17.56 3.08 15.39
CA ALA A 307 16.94 1.89 15.95
C ALA A 307 15.77 1.43 15.08
N MET A 308 15.69 0.13 14.85
CA MET A 308 14.62 -0.51 14.10
C MET A 308 14.00 -1.66 14.90
N PHE A 309 12.68 -1.61 15.07
CA PHE A 309 11.91 -2.69 15.66
C PHE A 309 11.15 -3.44 14.57
N ILE A 310 11.35 -4.74 14.48
CA ILE A 310 10.62 -5.61 13.58
C ILE A 310 9.72 -6.52 14.42
N TRP A 311 8.43 -6.36 14.23
CA TRP A 311 7.44 -7.05 15.02
C TRP A 311 6.65 -8.02 14.15
N ARG A 312 6.78 -9.33 14.46
CA ARG A 312 6.09 -10.44 13.79
C ARG A 312 6.24 -10.43 12.26
N SER A 313 7.44 -10.14 11.80
CA SER A 313 7.74 -10.11 10.38
C SER A 313 9.16 -10.61 10.13
N ASN A 314 9.30 -11.56 9.22
CA ASN A 314 10.61 -11.95 8.72
C ASN A 314 11.02 -11.02 7.55
N LEU A 315 11.18 -9.74 7.86
CA LEU A 315 11.42 -8.67 6.89
C LEU A 315 12.67 -8.92 6.05
N LEU A 316 13.79 -9.13 6.71
CA LEU A 316 15.12 -9.26 6.08
C LEU A 316 15.37 -10.67 5.51
N GLY A 317 14.58 -11.65 5.92
CA GLY A 317 14.72 -13.04 5.49
C GLY A 317 13.68 -13.47 4.45
N SER A 318 12.55 -12.77 4.37
CA SER A 318 11.42 -13.23 3.56
C SER A 318 10.56 -12.08 3.00
N SER A 319 9.98 -11.24 3.84
CA SER A 319 8.86 -10.37 3.44
C SER A 319 9.26 -9.10 2.69
N GLY A 320 10.40 -8.49 3.03
CA GLY A 320 10.84 -7.23 2.43
C GLY A 320 11.35 -7.40 1.01
N LYS A 321 10.95 -6.52 0.10
CA LYS A 321 11.55 -6.40 -1.22
C LYS A 321 12.85 -5.62 -1.12
N GLY A 322 13.77 -5.84 -2.05
CA GLY A 322 15.06 -5.15 -2.03
C GLY A 322 15.98 -5.63 -0.91
N HIS A 323 16.00 -6.93 -0.60
CA HIS A 323 16.82 -7.51 0.47
C HIS A 323 18.28 -7.14 0.37
N GLU A 324 18.86 -7.18 -0.82
CA GLU A 324 20.29 -6.95 -0.99
C GLU A 324 20.68 -5.49 -0.70
N TYR A 325 19.76 -4.55 -0.96
CA TYR A 325 19.94 -3.15 -0.59
C TYR A 325 19.89 -2.95 0.94
N MET A 326 18.95 -3.61 1.61
CA MET A 326 18.85 -3.56 3.07
C MET A 326 20.08 -4.18 3.76
N LEU A 327 20.56 -5.31 3.25
CA LEU A 327 21.77 -5.95 3.74
C LEU A 327 22.99 -5.03 3.63
N ARG A 328 23.11 -4.32 2.51
CA ARG A 328 24.22 -3.38 2.28
C ARG A 328 24.07 -2.10 3.13
N HIS A 329 23.00 -1.37 2.93
CA HIS A 329 22.89 0.01 3.39
C HIS A 329 22.38 0.14 4.82
N LEU A 330 21.50 -0.75 5.28
CA LEU A 330 21.03 -0.72 6.67
C LEU A 330 21.94 -1.53 7.60
N LEU A 331 22.31 -2.74 7.19
CA LEU A 331 23.05 -3.65 8.07
C LEU A 331 24.57 -3.64 7.84
N GLY A 332 25.05 -3.16 6.68
CA GLY A 332 26.48 -3.15 6.34
C GLY A 332 27.07 -4.55 6.23
N THR A 333 26.31 -5.54 5.78
CA THR A 333 26.74 -6.93 5.68
C THR A 333 26.85 -7.41 4.23
N ARG A 334 27.31 -8.65 4.03
CA ARG A 334 27.45 -9.24 2.69
C ARG A 334 26.12 -9.28 1.97
N HIS A 335 26.12 -8.89 0.72
CA HIS A 335 24.97 -8.77 -0.15
C HIS A 335 25.26 -9.31 -1.56
N GLY A 336 24.21 -9.57 -2.33
CA GLY A 336 24.30 -10.05 -3.72
C GLY A 336 24.01 -8.99 -4.78
N LEU A 337 23.94 -7.72 -4.41
CA LEU A 337 23.62 -6.60 -5.31
C LEU A 337 24.55 -6.56 -6.53
N GLN A 338 24.00 -6.56 -7.74
CA GLN A 338 24.73 -6.58 -9.00
C GLN A 338 24.66 -5.25 -9.76
N GLY A 339 23.69 -4.40 -9.42
CA GLY A 339 23.56 -3.07 -9.99
C GLY A 339 24.73 -2.17 -9.59
N LYS A 340 25.07 -1.24 -10.47
CA LYS A 340 26.06 -0.21 -10.17
C LYS A 340 25.39 1.03 -9.61
N ASP A 341 25.95 1.55 -8.54
CA ASP A 341 25.62 2.84 -7.97
C ASP A 341 25.74 3.93 -9.04
N LEU A 342 24.86 4.91 -9.03
CA LEU A 342 24.91 6.03 -9.96
C LEU A 342 26.20 6.85 -9.82
N GLY A 343 26.79 6.93 -8.62
CA GLY A 343 28.09 7.53 -8.39
C GLY A 343 29.22 6.83 -9.14
N GLU A 344 29.25 5.49 -9.09
CA GLU A 344 30.21 4.66 -9.84
C GLU A 344 30.08 4.79 -11.36
N ARG A 345 28.89 5.11 -11.84
CA ARG A 345 28.60 5.25 -13.26
C ARG A 345 28.91 6.60 -13.84
N GLY A 346 29.07 7.62 -13.00
CA GLY A 346 29.10 9.01 -13.44
C GLY A 346 27.82 9.47 -14.14
N ALA A 347 26.70 8.75 -13.93
CA ALA A 347 25.45 8.92 -14.66
C ALA A 347 24.52 9.94 -13.99
N GLN A 348 23.37 10.16 -14.61
CA GLN A 348 22.29 11.04 -14.18
C GLN A 348 21.96 10.84 -12.70
N LYS A 349 22.40 11.78 -11.88
CA LYS A 349 22.09 11.85 -10.46
C LYS A 349 20.79 12.64 -10.29
N PRO A 350 20.03 12.38 -9.22
CA PRO A 350 18.92 13.25 -8.87
C PRO A 350 19.37 14.70 -8.73
N GLU A 351 18.51 15.63 -9.11
CA GLU A 351 18.81 17.07 -9.03
C GLU A 351 18.44 17.66 -7.66
N GLU A 352 17.36 17.15 -7.07
CA GLU A 352 16.85 17.67 -5.80
C GLU A 352 17.28 16.85 -4.58
N VAL A 353 17.92 15.69 -4.80
CA VAL A 353 18.53 14.89 -3.74
C VAL A 353 20.01 15.24 -3.63
N ARG A 354 20.45 15.62 -2.44
CA ARG A 354 21.87 15.88 -2.19
C ARG A 354 22.68 14.61 -2.38
N TRP A 355 23.49 14.59 -3.42
CA TRP A 355 24.28 13.44 -3.79
C TRP A 355 25.63 13.40 -3.06
N ARG A 356 26.00 12.22 -2.56
CA ARG A 356 27.33 11.88 -2.07
C ARG A 356 27.87 10.73 -2.90
N ASP A 357 29.13 10.84 -3.36
CA ASP A 357 29.71 9.82 -4.25
C ASP A 357 29.91 8.49 -3.54
N GLU A 358 30.17 8.49 -2.24
CA GLU A 358 30.24 7.30 -1.42
C GLU A 358 28.89 7.05 -0.75
N ALA A 359 28.29 5.89 -1.04
CA ALA A 359 27.07 5.46 -0.40
C ALA A 359 27.33 5.03 1.04
N PRO A 360 26.59 5.53 2.03
CA PRO A 360 26.70 5.02 3.39
C PRO A 360 26.28 3.54 3.46
N GLU A 361 26.97 2.77 4.27
CA GLU A 361 26.66 1.37 4.58
C GLU A 361 26.48 1.20 6.08
N GLY A 362 25.61 0.28 6.51
CA GLY A 362 25.41 0.00 7.93
C GLY A 362 24.81 1.18 8.70
N LYS A 363 23.78 1.81 8.18
CA LYS A 363 23.14 3.00 8.78
C LYS A 363 22.44 2.72 10.10
N LEU A 364 22.19 1.45 10.46
CA LEU A 364 21.41 1.04 11.61
C LEU A 364 22.33 0.70 12.80
N ASP A 365 22.05 1.27 13.97
CA ASP A 365 22.81 0.98 15.19
C ASP A 365 22.22 -0.18 15.99
N LEU A 366 20.88 -0.32 15.97
CA LEU A 366 20.17 -1.29 16.80
C LEU A 366 19.00 -1.90 16.02
N LEU A 367 19.01 -3.22 15.89
CA LEU A 367 17.90 -4.01 15.35
C LEU A 367 17.30 -4.89 16.46
N VAL A 368 16.01 -4.68 16.73
CA VAL A 368 15.25 -5.47 17.71
C VAL A 368 14.16 -6.24 16.97
N THR A 369 14.11 -7.55 17.16
CA THR A 369 13.05 -8.38 16.59
C THR A 369 12.17 -8.97 17.68
N LEU A 370 10.86 -8.84 17.49
CA LEU A 370 9.83 -9.48 18.32
C LEU A 370 9.17 -10.58 17.49
N ASP A 371 9.47 -11.84 17.74
CA ASP A 371 8.92 -12.96 17.00
C ASP A 371 8.79 -14.21 17.89
N PHE A 372 7.94 -15.14 17.49
CA PHE A 372 7.79 -16.46 18.13
C PHE A 372 8.66 -17.55 17.48
N ARG A 373 9.39 -17.19 16.44
CA ARG A 373 10.34 -18.04 15.70
C ARG A 373 11.70 -17.37 15.61
N MET A 374 12.74 -18.19 15.63
CA MET A 374 14.09 -17.74 15.26
C MET A 374 14.22 -17.72 13.74
N CYS A 375 13.64 -16.68 13.12
CA CYS A 375 13.71 -16.45 11.68
C CYS A 375 15.00 -15.74 11.26
N THR A 376 15.25 -15.61 9.95
CA THR A 376 16.44 -14.92 9.45
C THR A 376 16.56 -13.49 9.97
N THR A 377 15.46 -12.75 10.08
CA THR A 377 15.48 -11.40 10.66
C THR A 377 15.98 -11.42 12.10
N ALA A 378 15.53 -12.38 12.90
CA ALA A 378 15.98 -12.55 14.28
C ALA A 378 17.49 -12.89 14.36
N LEU A 379 18.02 -13.68 13.41
CA LEU A 379 19.45 -13.98 13.33
C LEU A 379 20.33 -12.76 13.03
N TYR A 380 19.81 -11.76 12.35
CA TYR A 380 20.49 -10.48 12.09
C TYR A 380 20.31 -9.47 13.22
N SER A 381 19.45 -9.73 14.20
CA SER A 381 19.09 -8.75 15.22
C SER A 381 20.10 -8.70 16.38
N ASP A 382 20.30 -7.52 16.92
CA ASP A 382 21.09 -7.31 18.14
C ASP A 382 20.34 -7.79 19.38
N ILE A 383 19.01 -7.62 19.38
CA ILE A 383 18.14 -8.05 20.47
C ILE A 383 16.97 -8.83 19.89
N VAL A 384 16.70 -10.00 20.43
CA VAL A 384 15.54 -10.83 20.12
C VAL A 384 14.66 -10.94 21.34
N LEU A 385 13.41 -10.51 21.21
CA LEU A 385 12.39 -10.61 22.26
C LEU A 385 11.40 -11.72 21.86
N PRO A 386 11.46 -12.90 22.51
CA PRO A 386 10.58 -14.02 22.16
C PRO A 386 9.14 -13.71 22.54
N THR A 387 8.24 -13.85 21.57
CA THR A 387 6.81 -13.60 21.76
C THR A 387 6.02 -14.88 21.97
N ALA A 388 4.96 -14.79 22.76
CA ALA A 388 4.00 -15.86 22.96
C ALA A 388 3.31 -16.27 21.64
N THR A 389 3.05 -17.56 21.47
CA THR A 389 2.30 -18.13 20.36
C THR A 389 0.79 -18.09 20.61
N TRP A 390 0.00 -18.66 19.68
CA TRP A 390 -1.46 -18.59 19.71
C TRP A 390 -2.11 -19.20 20.95
N TYR A 391 -1.57 -20.31 21.49
CA TYR A 391 -2.10 -20.97 22.70
C TYR A 391 -1.60 -20.36 24.01
N GLU A 392 -0.66 -19.41 23.91
CA GLU A 392 0.04 -18.82 25.05
C GLU A 392 -0.40 -17.40 25.35
N LYS A 393 -1.34 -16.84 24.58
CA LYS A 393 -1.81 -15.45 24.72
C LYS A 393 -3.29 -15.29 24.45
N ASP A 394 -3.86 -14.20 24.95
CA ASP A 394 -5.19 -13.73 24.59
C ASP A 394 -5.11 -12.67 23.49
N ASP A 395 -5.97 -12.78 22.48
CA ASP A 395 -6.04 -11.85 21.34
C ASP A 395 -7.36 -12.00 20.59
N LEU A 396 -7.58 -11.21 19.57
CA LEU A 396 -8.71 -11.27 18.65
C LEU A 396 -8.24 -11.73 17.28
N ASN A 397 -9.11 -12.45 16.59
CA ASN A 397 -8.85 -12.96 15.25
C ASN A 397 -10.05 -12.73 14.34
N THR A 398 -9.85 -12.08 13.21
CA THR A 398 -10.82 -11.90 12.13
C THR A 398 -10.20 -12.28 10.79
N SER A 399 -11.04 -12.60 9.81
CA SER A 399 -10.62 -12.89 8.45
C SER A 399 -11.59 -12.28 7.45
N ASP A 400 -11.09 -11.84 6.32
CA ASP A 400 -11.93 -11.41 5.19
C ASP A 400 -12.66 -12.58 4.52
N MET A 401 -12.32 -13.82 4.88
CA MET A 401 -12.89 -15.03 4.29
C MET A 401 -14.20 -15.51 4.94
N HIS A 402 -14.54 -14.96 6.10
CA HIS A 402 -15.77 -15.30 6.83
C HIS A 402 -16.20 -14.17 7.77
N PRO A 403 -17.50 -14.10 8.13
CA PRO A 403 -18.06 -13.03 8.94
C PRO A 403 -17.94 -13.25 10.46
N PHE A 404 -17.02 -14.07 10.93
CA PHE A 404 -16.88 -14.39 12.35
C PHE A 404 -15.65 -13.75 12.97
N ILE A 405 -15.79 -13.32 14.22
CA ILE A 405 -14.68 -12.98 15.10
C ILE A 405 -14.42 -14.15 16.05
N HIS A 406 -13.15 -14.50 16.17
CA HIS A 406 -12.67 -15.59 17.00
C HIS A 406 -11.73 -15.04 18.09
N PRO A 407 -11.63 -15.69 19.25
CA PRO A 407 -10.60 -15.42 20.21
C PRO A 407 -9.32 -16.19 19.85
N LEU A 408 -8.19 -15.65 20.23
CA LEU A 408 -7.05 -16.46 20.62
C LEU A 408 -7.08 -16.51 22.13
N SER A 409 -7.50 -17.63 22.71
CA SER A 409 -7.60 -17.79 24.16
C SER A 409 -6.39 -18.53 24.69
N LYS A 410 -5.75 -17.95 25.69
CA LYS A 410 -4.61 -18.54 26.38
C LYS A 410 -5.03 -19.90 26.98
N ALA A 411 -4.35 -20.96 26.58
CA ALA A 411 -4.54 -22.31 27.09
C ALA A 411 -3.41 -22.78 27.99
N VAL A 412 -2.19 -22.24 27.79
CA VAL A 412 -1.00 -22.52 28.54
C VAL A 412 -0.22 -21.22 28.80
N ASP A 413 0.60 -21.19 29.80
CA ASP A 413 1.50 -20.05 30.02
C ASP A 413 2.56 -20.00 28.94
N PRO A 414 3.04 -18.77 28.57
CA PRO A 414 4.16 -18.63 27.68
C PRO A 414 5.39 -19.39 28.17
N ALA A 415 6.09 -20.03 27.23
CA ALA A 415 7.26 -20.81 27.57
C ALA A 415 8.45 -19.92 27.95
N TRP A 416 9.18 -20.28 28.98
CA TRP A 416 10.38 -19.61 29.50
C TRP A 416 10.18 -18.10 29.73
N GLU A 417 10.95 -17.26 29.05
CA GLU A 417 10.88 -15.80 29.16
C GLU A 417 10.02 -15.14 28.10
N SER A 418 9.35 -15.94 27.25
CA SER A 418 8.46 -15.39 26.24
C SER A 418 7.27 -14.66 26.88
N ARG A 419 6.81 -13.59 26.22
CA ARG A 419 5.71 -12.75 26.70
C ARG A 419 4.75 -12.46 25.57
N SER A 420 3.53 -12.10 25.90
CA SER A 420 2.60 -11.57 24.90
C SER A 420 3.14 -10.27 24.31
N ASP A 421 2.72 -9.96 23.07
CA ASP A 421 3.11 -8.69 22.44
C ASP A 421 2.70 -7.49 23.29
N TRP A 422 1.51 -7.57 23.89
CA TRP A 422 1.01 -6.55 24.82
C TRP A 422 1.96 -6.34 26.01
N ASP A 423 2.37 -7.42 26.65
CA ASP A 423 3.26 -7.34 27.82
C ASP A 423 4.67 -6.86 27.46
N ILE A 424 5.16 -7.19 26.25
CA ILE A 424 6.45 -6.65 25.76
C ILE A 424 6.38 -5.14 25.62
N PHE A 425 5.39 -4.62 24.86
CA PHE A 425 5.27 -3.18 24.66
C PHE A 425 4.93 -2.42 25.93
N LYS A 426 4.12 -3.01 26.82
CA LYS A 426 3.85 -2.48 28.15
C LYS A 426 5.14 -2.37 28.99
N GLY A 427 5.99 -3.39 28.94
CA GLY A 427 7.30 -3.38 29.58
C GLY A 427 8.23 -2.30 29.03
N VAL A 428 8.28 -2.16 27.69
CA VAL A 428 9.05 -1.09 27.03
C VAL A 428 8.55 0.30 27.46
N ALA A 429 7.23 0.51 27.44
CA ALA A 429 6.62 1.78 27.86
C ALA A 429 6.97 2.12 29.33
N LYS A 430 6.96 1.10 30.21
CA LYS A 430 7.35 1.26 31.60
C LYS A 430 8.80 1.68 31.74
N THR A 431 9.70 0.94 31.12
CA THR A 431 11.15 1.22 31.20
C THR A 431 11.49 2.60 30.63
N VAL A 432 10.88 2.98 29.48
CA VAL A 432 11.10 4.31 28.90
C VAL A 432 10.60 5.42 29.85
N SER A 433 9.44 5.25 30.48
CA SER A 433 8.93 6.21 31.47
C SER A 433 9.86 6.38 32.67
N GLU A 434 10.34 5.27 33.22
CA GLU A 434 11.27 5.27 34.35
C GLU A 434 12.62 5.92 33.97
N MET A 435 13.15 5.62 32.78
CA MET A 435 14.40 6.22 32.32
C MET A 435 14.27 7.69 31.90
N ALA A 436 13.09 8.12 31.53
CA ALA A 436 12.81 9.52 31.19
C ALA A 436 12.78 10.44 32.41
N GLU A 437 12.54 9.89 33.60
CA GLU A 437 12.46 10.68 34.82
C GLU A 437 13.78 11.44 35.06
N GLY A 438 13.69 12.78 35.13
CA GLY A 438 14.86 13.64 35.32
C GLY A 438 15.74 13.86 34.08
N VAL A 439 15.43 13.21 32.95
CA VAL A 439 16.15 13.34 31.67
C VAL A 439 15.30 13.96 30.57
N LEU A 440 14.07 13.48 30.42
CA LEU A 440 13.06 13.98 29.49
C LEU A 440 11.81 14.35 30.28
N GLY A 441 11.17 15.44 29.89
CA GLY A 441 9.91 15.88 30.47
C GLY A 441 8.73 15.72 29.50
N VAL A 442 7.83 16.69 29.55
CA VAL A 442 6.84 16.91 28.52
C VAL A 442 7.49 17.77 27.43
N GLU A 443 7.86 17.17 26.36
CA GLU A 443 8.60 17.80 25.27
C GLU A 443 7.62 18.21 24.14
N LYS A 444 7.92 19.33 23.48
CA LYS A 444 7.16 19.76 22.30
C LYS A 444 7.85 19.31 21.03
N ASP A 445 7.11 18.60 20.23
CA ASP A 445 7.57 17.98 18.98
C ASP A 445 6.85 18.65 17.79
N VAL A 446 7.61 19.21 16.86
CA VAL A 446 7.05 19.78 15.62
C VAL A 446 6.85 18.69 14.60
N VAL A 447 5.63 18.47 14.21
CA VAL A 447 5.22 17.40 13.30
C VAL A 447 4.62 17.98 12.03
N LEU A 448 5.07 17.50 10.89
CA LEU A 448 4.52 17.79 9.58
C LEU A 448 3.50 16.70 9.21
N VAL A 449 2.23 17.10 9.13
CA VAL A 449 1.14 16.18 8.76
C VAL A 449 0.88 16.29 7.27
N PRO A 450 0.92 15.19 6.52
CA PRO A 450 0.55 15.19 5.12
C PRO A 450 -0.87 15.71 4.91
N ILE A 451 -1.12 16.29 3.75
CA ILE A 451 -2.46 16.73 3.36
C ILE A 451 -3.34 15.49 3.22
N LEU A 452 -4.38 15.38 4.03
CA LEU A 452 -5.27 14.24 4.07
C LEU A 452 -6.39 14.42 3.05
N HIS A 453 -6.23 13.78 1.91
CA HIS A 453 -7.24 13.71 0.86
C HIS A 453 -7.55 12.26 0.52
N ASP A 454 -8.80 11.97 0.26
CA ASP A 454 -9.24 10.62 -0.14
C ASP A 454 -9.00 10.35 -1.62
N THR A 455 -8.87 11.40 -2.42
CA THR A 455 -8.63 11.28 -3.87
C THR A 455 -7.68 12.37 -4.37
N PRO A 456 -7.01 12.16 -5.50
CA PRO A 456 -6.17 13.19 -6.11
C PRO A 456 -6.90 14.52 -6.41
N ASN A 457 -8.19 14.45 -6.72
CA ASN A 457 -8.99 15.65 -7.05
C ASN A 457 -9.23 16.56 -5.84
N GLU A 458 -9.06 16.06 -4.64
CA GLU A 458 -9.22 16.83 -3.39
C GLU A 458 -7.95 17.58 -2.99
N LEU A 459 -6.83 17.31 -3.65
CA LEU A 459 -5.58 18.03 -3.42
C LEU A 459 -5.72 19.50 -3.80
N ALA A 460 -4.99 20.36 -3.10
CA ALA A 460 -5.09 21.81 -3.26
C ALA A 460 -4.79 22.33 -4.67
N MET A 461 -4.11 21.55 -5.49
CA MET A 461 -3.70 21.89 -6.85
C MET A 461 -4.00 20.76 -7.84
N PRO A 462 -5.27 20.38 -8.05
CA PRO A 462 -5.61 19.21 -8.87
C PRO A 462 -5.29 19.39 -10.35
N LEU A 463 -5.46 20.58 -10.90
CA LEU A 463 -5.32 20.87 -12.34
C LEU A 463 -3.99 21.53 -12.70
N GLY A 464 -3.27 22.09 -11.75
CA GLY A 464 -2.02 22.76 -12.00
C GLY A 464 -1.13 22.68 -10.77
N VAL A 465 -0.14 21.79 -10.80
CA VAL A 465 0.83 21.66 -9.71
C VAL A 465 1.80 22.81 -9.75
N SER A 466 1.85 23.57 -8.66
CA SER A 466 2.76 24.70 -8.47
C SER A 466 3.66 24.42 -7.28
N ASP A 467 4.96 24.53 -7.48
CA ASP A 467 5.96 24.25 -6.47
C ASP A 467 6.42 25.54 -5.78
N TRP A 468 6.13 25.66 -4.48
CA TRP A 468 6.52 26.83 -3.71
C TRP A 468 8.06 27.02 -3.61
N LYS A 469 8.84 25.93 -3.66
CA LYS A 469 10.31 25.99 -3.66
C LYS A 469 10.86 26.59 -4.94
N LYS A 470 10.12 26.45 -6.06
CA LYS A 470 10.45 27.08 -7.35
C LYS A 470 9.89 28.49 -7.48
N GLY A 471 9.22 29.01 -6.47
CA GLY A 471 8.59 30.34 -6.49
C GLY A 471 7.28 30.43 -7.28
N GLU A 472 6.68 29.31 -7.62
CA GLU A 472 5.45 29.25 -8.43
C GLU A 472 4.20 29.54 -7.59
N CYS A 473 4.27 29.39 -6.28
CA CYS A 473 3.23 29.74 -5.32
C CYS A 473 3.81 30.01 -3.92
N GLU A 474 2.99 30.49 -2.99
CA GLU A 474 3.39 30.66 -1.58
C GLU A 474 3.33 29.33 -0.83
N PRO A 475 4.28 29.08 0.12
CA PRO A 475 4.23 27.92 1.02
C PRO A 475 3.17 28.11 2.10
N ILE A 476 2.02 27.51 1.93
CA ILE A 476 0.88 27.61 2.85
C ILE A 476 0.67 26.24 3.50
N PRO A 477 0.89 26.10 4.84
CA PRO A 477 0.64 24.83 5.54
C PRO A 477 -0.78 24.30 5.34
N GLY A 478 -0.88 23.02 4.99
CA GLY A 478 -2.15 22.35 4.72
C GLY A 478 -2.76 22.63 3.34
N LYS A 479 -2.07 23.39 2.47
CA LYS A 479 -2.50 23.65 1.08
C LYS A 479 -1.42 23.35 0.06
N THR A 480 -0.28 23.99 0.16
CA THR A 480 0.85 23.85 -0.79
C THR A 480 2.02 23.13 -0.17
N MET A 481 1.96 22.83 1.11
CA MET A 481 2.94 22.10 1.88
C MET A 481 2.24 21.34 3.03
N PRO A 482 2.92 20.41 3.75
CA PRO A 482 2.32 19.73 4.89
C PRO A 482 1.78 20.68 5.94
N THR A 483 0.73 20.28 6.65
CA THR A 483 0.27 20.98 7.84
C THR A 483 1.32 20.87 8.94
N ILE A 484 1.66 21.97 9.58
CA ILE A 484 2.66 22.01 10.65
C ILE A 484 1.95 22.16 11.99
N VAL A 485 2.19 21.21 12.87
CA VAL A 485 1.58 21.20 14.21
C VAL A 485 2.61 20.93 15.29
N THR A 486 2.32 21.34 16.52
CA THR A 486 3.12 21.00 17.71
C THR A 486 2.37 19.95 18.51
N VAL A 487 3.06 18.88 18.90
CA VAL A 487 2.52 17.80 19.71
C VAL A 487 3.33 17.67 20.99
N GLU A 488 2.65 17.54 22.11
CA GLU A 488 3.32 17.25 23.37
C GLU A 488 3.62 15.75 23.51
N ARG A 489 4.88 15.43 23.85
CA ARG A 489 5.39 14.10 24.14
C ARG A 489 5.68 14.01 25.63
N ASP A 490 4.80 13.34 26.35
CA ASP A 490 4.88 13.19 27.81
C ASP A 490 5.60 11.89 28.13
N TYR A 491 6.92 11.94 28.10
CA TYR A 491 7.77 10.76 28.28
C TYR A 491 7.65 10.13 29.67
N PRO A 492 7.66 10.89 30.78
CA PRO A 492 7.52 10.33 32.12
C PRO A 492 6.21 9.58 32.36
N ASN A 493 5.14 9.97 31.68
CA ASN A 493 3.83 9.33 31.81
C ASN A 493 3.46 8.36 30.69
N LEU A 494 4.42 7.99 29.84
CA LEU A 494 4.17 7.07 28.72
C LEU A 494 3.53 5.76 29.18
N TYR A 495 4.02 5.16 30.25
CA TYR A 495 3.46 3.93 30.81
C TYR A 495 2.01 4.10 31.30
N LYS A 496 1.72 5.19 32.01
CA LYS A 496 0.36 5.50 32.48
C LYS A 496 -0.61 5.70 31.32
N LYS A 497 -0.16 6.37 30.26
CA LYS A 497 -0.94 6.57 29.05
C LYS A 497 -1.12 5.27 28.25
N PHE A 498 -0.11 4.40 28.20
CA PHE A 498 -0.19 3.10 27.54
C PHE A 498 -1.19 2.17 28.23
N THR A 499 -1.29 2.22 29.55
CA THR A 499 -2.14 1.35 30.36
C THR A 499 -3.53 1.95 30.70
N SER A 500 -3.95 2.99 30.01
CA SER A 500 -5.27 3.57 30.18
C SER A 500 -5.80 4.24 28.92
N LEU A 501 -7.11 4.26 28.78
CA LEU A 501 -7.80 4.86 27.65
C LEU A 501 -7.76 6.39 27.75
N GLY A 502 -7.33 7.04 26.67
CA GLY A 502 -7.11 8.49 26.64
C GLY A 502 -8.40 9.33 26.63
N PRO A 503 -8.29 10.64 26.90
CA PRO A 503 -9.42 11.53 27.04
C PRO A 503 -10.02 12.01 25.71
N LEU A 504 -9.34 11.86 24.60
CA LEU A 504 -9.85 12.37 23.32
C LEU A 504 -11.07 11.57 22.84
N LEU A 505 -11.18 10.30 23.22
CA LEU A 505 -12.36 9.50 22.91
C LEU A 505 -13.62 10.05 23.59
N ASP A 506 -13.52 10.60 24.81
CA ASP A 506 -14.66 11.26 25.47
C ASP A 506 -14.95 12.63 24.84
N ALA A 507 -13.89 13.42 24.60
CA ALA A 507 -14.01 14.81 24.18
C ALA A 507 -14.35 14.98 22.70
N GLN A 508 -13.80 14.11 21.85
CA GLN A 508 -13.91 14.24 20.39
C GLN A 508 -14.68 13.09 19.74
N GLY A 509 -14.95 12.03 20.51
CA GLY A 509 -15.57 10.82 19.97
C GLY A 509 -14.60 9.95 19.16
N ASN A 510 -15.16 8.97 18.46
CA ASN A 510 -14.46 8.08 17.55
C ASN A 510 -15.06 8.17 16.16
N GLY A 511 -14.35 7.72 15.17
CA GLY A 511 -14.83 7.77 13.82
C GLY A 511 -13.81 7.34 12.79
N GLY A 512 -14.19 7.49 11.56
CA GLY A 512 -13.32 7.20 10.43
C GLY A 512 -13.98 7.60 9.12
N LYS A 513 -13.16 7.86 8.13
CA LYS A 513 -13.67 8.06 6.77
C LYS A 513 -14.61 9.28 6.64
N GLY A 514 -14.33 10.36 7.38
CA GLY A 514 -15.14 11.58 7.39
C GLY A 514 -16.33 11.55 8.35
N MET A 515 -16.63 10.42 8.97
CA MET A 515 -17.66 10.28 9.99
C MET A 515 -17.07 10.42 11.39
N ASN A 516 -17.86 10.93 12.33
CA ASN A 516 -17.50 11.01 13.74
C ASN A 516 -18.74 10.80 14.61
N TRP A 517 -18.61 10.10 15.72
CA TRP A 517 -19.70 9.85 16.66
C TRP A 517 -19.22 9.91 18.10
N ASN A 518 -20.13 10.33 19.00
CA ASN A 518 -19.86 10.41 20.42
C ASN A 518 -19.65 9.02 21.02
N THR A 519 -18.66 8.87 21.89
CA THR A 519 -18.28 7.61 22.57
C THR A 519 -18.33 7.69 24.09
N GLN A 520 -19.00 8.70 24.66
CA GLN A 520 -19.08 8.90 26.11
C GLN A 520 -19.68 7.68 26.84
N ASP A 521 -20.74 7.08 26.27
CA ASP A 521 -21.41 5.93 26.88
C ASP A 521 -20.50 4.69 26.86
N GLU A 522 -19.79 4.50 25.75
CA GLU A 522 -18.85 3.39 25.55
C GLU A 522 -17.66 3.51 26.51
N VAL A 523 -17.11 4.71 26.67
CA VAL A 523 -16.01 4.95 27.64
C VAL A 523 -16.49 4.77 29.08
N ASN A 524 -17.71 5.21 29.42
CA ASN A 524 -18.29 4.98 30.74
C ASN A 524 -18.51 3.50 31.03
N PHE A 525 -18.96 2.73 30.04
CA PHE A 525 -19.11 1.28 30.16
C PHE A 525 -17.75 0.60 30.38
N LEU A 526 -16.74 0.96 29.58
CA LEU A 526 -15.37 0.43 29.71
C LEU A 526 -14.76 0.75 31.07
N GLY A 527 -15.03 1.95 31.61
CA GLY A 527 -14.60 2.32 32.96
C GLY A 527 -15.26 1.51 34.08
N LYS A 528 -16.46 0.97 33.87
CA LYS A 528 -17.09 0.00 34.77
C LYS A 528 -16.54 -1.41 34.61
N LEU A 529 -16.23 -1.78 33.38
CA LEU A 529 -15.80 -3.12 33.03
C LEU A 529 -14.33 -3.39 33.41
N ASN A 530 -13.42 -2.55 32.91
CA ASN A 530 -11.98 -2.68 33.12
C ASN A 530 -11.52 -1.99 34.42
N HIS A 531 -12.45 -1.41 35.18
CA HIS A 531 -12.20 -0.49 36.29
C HIS A 531 -11.53 0.83 35.85
N ARG A 532 -11.46 1.78 36.77
CA ARG A 532 -10.81 3.05 36.53
C ARG A 532 -9.51 3.16 37.30
N VAL A 533 -8.58 3.93 36.77
CA VAL A 533 -7.34 4.30 37.47
C VAL A 533 -7.71 5.13 38.69
N LEU A 534 -7.30 4.66 39.86
CA LEU A 534 -7.58 5.34 41.16
C LEU A 534 -6.47 6.30 41.53
N ASP A 535 -5.26 6.09 41.04
CA ASP A 535 -4.10 6.92 41.35
C ASP A 535 -4.24 8.33 40.74
N ALA A 536 -3.74 9.31 41.47
CA ALA A 536 -3.67 10.70 40.97
C ALA A 536 -2.67 10.80 39.81
N GLY A 537 -2.92 11.73 38.88
CA GLY A 537 -2.04 12.01 37.76
C GLY A 537 -2.78 12.01 36.43
N VAL A 538 -2.04 11.94 35.32
CA VAL A 538 -2.55 12.12 33.96
C VAL A 538 -3.65 11.12 33.59
N SER A 539 -3.59 9.90 34.11
CA SER A 539 -4.55 8.81 33.85
C SER A 539 -5.67 8.70 34.90
N SER A 540 -5.72 9.60 35.87
CA SER A 540 -6.74 9.55 36.94
C SER A 540 -8.15 9.46 36.39
N ASN A 541 -8.95 8.54 36.91
CA ASN A 541 -10.34 8.29 36.49
C ASN A 541 -10.50 7.78 35.03
N ARG A 542 -9.41 7.43 34.32
CA ARG A 542 -9.48 6.82 32.98
C ARG A 542 -9.76 5.32 33.06
N PRO A 543 -10.47 4.73 32.07
CA PRO A 543 -10.58 3.27 31.99
C PRO A 543 -9.21 2.61 31.90
N ARG A 544 -8.99 1.52 32.64
CA ARG A 544 -7.72 0.78 32.65
C ARG A 544 -7.59 -0.12 31.41
N ILE A 545 -6.35 -0.30 30.98
CA ILE A 545 -5.97 -1.24 29.91
C ILE A 545 -4.71 -1.98 30.41
N ASP A 546 -4.86 -2.83 31.42
CA ASP A 546 -3.73 -3.50 32.08
C ASP A 546 -3.33 -4.81 31.41
N SER A 547 -4.25 -5.41 30.66
CA SER A 547 -4.07 -6.70 30.01
C SER A 547 -4.50 -6.69 28.54
N ALA A 548 -4.08 -7.72 27.81
CA ALA A 548 -4.53 -7.95 26.45
C ALA A 548 -6.08 -8.10 26.33
N ILE A 549 -6.71 -8.67 27.37
CA ILE A 549 -8.17 -8.80 27.43
C ILE A 549 -8.81 -7.41 27.58
N ASP A 550 -8.28 -6.54 28.42
CA ASP A 550 -8.79 -5.17 28.56
C ASP A 550 -8.68 -4.41 27.24
N ALA A 551 -7.57 -4.57 26.51
CA ALA A 551 -7.39 -3.98 25.19
C ALA A 551 -8.41 -4.55 24.18
N ALA A 552 -8.63 -5.85 24.20
CA ALA A 552 -9.64 -6.51 23.36
C ALA A 552 -11.05 -5.98 23.64
N GLU A 553 -11.43 -5.82 24.91
CA GLU A 553 -12.72 -5.25 25.31
C GLU A 553 -12.88 -3.79 24.82
N VAL A 554 -11.84 -2.98 24.89
CA VAL A 554 -11.85 -1.62 24.33
C VAL A 554 -12.12 -1.65 22.83
N ILE A 555 -11.41 -2.51 22.09
CA ILE A 555 -11.57 -2.65 20.63
C ILE A 555 -13.00 -3.10 20.30
N LEU A 556 -13.47 -4.15 20.94
CA LEU A 556 -14.81 -4.71 20.71
C LEU A 556 -15.92 -3.70 21.00
N HIS A 557 -15.76 -2.92 22.05
CA HIS A 557 -16.81 -2.00 22.49
C HIS A 557 -16.86 -0.69 21.68
N LEU A 558 -15.74 -0.25 21.10
CA LEU A 558 -15.65 0.94 20.25
C LEU A 558 -15.88 0.70 18.76
N ALA A 559 -15.82 -0.56 18.30
CA ALA A 559 -15.97 -0.90 16.89
C ALA A 559 -17.45 -1.11 16.52
N PRO A 560 -17.93 -0.52 15.42
CA PRO A 560 -19.31 -0.73 14.95
C PRO A 560 -19.60 -2.14 14.50
N GLU A 561 -18.59 -2.93 14.15
CA GLU A 561 -18.76 -4.35 13.78
C GLU A 561 -19.15 -5.23 14.95
N THR A 562 -18.83 -4.85 16.15
CA THR A 562 -19.00 -5.68 17.37
C THR A 562 -19.91 -5.02 18.40
N ASN A 563 -20.28 -3.75 18.19
CA ASN A 563 -21.19 -2.99 19.04
C ASN A 563 -22.29 -2.33 18.17
N GLY A 564 -23.50 -2.88 18.23
CA GLY A 564 -24.64 -2.40 17.45
C GLY A 564 -25.07 -0.98 17.77
N HIS A 565 -24.90 -0.54 19.02
CA HIS A 565 -25.16 0.86 19.41
C HIS A 565 -24.21 1.82 18.68
N VAL A 566 -22.93 1.47 18.61
CA VAL A 566 -21.93 2.21 17.84
C VAL A 566 -22.22 2.15 16.33
N ALA A 567 -22.66 1.01 15.81
CA ALA A 567 -23.05 0.88 14.42
C ALA A 567 -24.19 1.84 14.04
N VAL A 568 -25.20 1.98 14.88
CA VAL A 568 -26.30 2.94 14.68
C VAL A 568 -25.79 4.40 14.76
N LYS A 569 -24.92 4.73 15.73
CA LYS A 569 -24.30 6.05 15.82
C LYS A 569 -23.51 6.40 14.55
N ALA A 570 -22.77 5.44 14.01
CA ALA A 570 -21.99 5.65 12.78
C ALA A 570 -22.88 5.94 11.57
N TRP A 571 -23.98 5.23 11.39
CA TRP A 571 -24.96 5.51 10.33
C TRP A 571 -25.67 6.86 10.52
N LYS A 572 -25.99 7.26 11.76
CA LYS A 572 -26.53 8.61 12.03
C LYS A 572 -25.57 9.69 11.59
N SER A 573 -24.29 9.56 11.95
CA SER A 573 -23.24 10.50 11.54
C SER A 573 -23.13 10.62 10.01
N LEU A 574 -23.22 9.51 9.29
CA LEU A 574 -23.26 9.56 7.84
C LEU A 574 -24.54 10.25 7.32
N GLY A 575 -25.67 9.98 7.95
CA GLY A 575 -26.95 10.61 7.62
C GLY A 575 -26.96 12.14 7.77
N GLU A 576 -26.32 12.67 8.81
CA GLU A 576 -26.12 14.10 9.00
C GLU A 576 -25.31 14.73 7.85
N PHE A 577 -24.33 13.99 7.33
CA PHE A 577 -23.49 14.45 6.22
C PHE A 577 -24.18 14.38 4.86
N THR A 578 -24.97 13.31 4.62
CA THR A 578 -25.56 13.01 3.30
C THR A 578 -27.02 13.48 3.18
N GLY A 579 -27.69 13.80 4.27
CA GLY A 579 -29.11 14.09 4.33
C GLY A 579 -29.99 12.84 4.16
N ARG A 580 -29.45 11.63 4.29
CA ARG A 580 -30.16 10.34 4.18
C ARG A 580 -30.03 9.52 5.45
N ASP A 581 -31.14 8.97 5.93
CA ASP A 581 -31.12 8.02 7.05
C ASP A 581 -30.81 6.60 6.56
N HIS A 582 -29.69 6.06 7.01
CA HIS A 582 -29.25 4.69 6.77
C HIS A 582 -29.28 3.81 8.04
N THR A 583 -29.87 4.29 9.13
CA THR A 583 -29.88 3.56 10.41
C THR A 583 -30.58 2.23 10.34
N HIS A 584 -31.52 2.06 9.39
CA HIS A 584 -32.20 0.78 9.13
C HIS A 584 -31.22 -0.37 8.83
N LEU A 585 -30.02 -0.06 8.35
CA LEU A 585 -28.98 -1.05 8.06
C LEU A 585 -28.31 -1.66 9.30
N ALA A 586 -28.49 -1.06 10.48
CA ALA A 586 -27.91 -1.55 11.74
C ALA A 586 -28.88 -1.61 12.93
N VAL A 587 -30.05 -0.95 12.86
CA VAL A 587 -30.94 -0.81 14.01
C VAL A 587 -31.45 -2.15 14.55
N GLY A 588 -31.61 -3.16 13.70
CA GLY A 588 -31.99 -4.51 14.11
C GLY A 588 -30.98 -5.19 15.03
N LYS A 589 -29.73 -4.72 15.02
CA LYS A 589 -28.62 -5.21 15.85
C LYS A 589 -28.20 -4.21 16.94
N ALA A 590 -28.93 -3.13 17.14
CA ALA A 590 -28.59 -2.05 18.07
C ALA A 590 -28.34 -2.51 19.51
N HIS A 591 -28.99 -3.60 19.94
CA HIS A 591 -28.87 -4.16 21.29
C HIS A 591 -27.68 -5.12 21.45
N GLU A 592 -27.04 -5.50 20.37
CA GLU A 592 -25.96 -6.49 20.40
C GLU A 592 -24.63 -5.84 20.73
N ALA A 593 -23.94 -6.33 21.74
CA ALA A 593 -22.57 -5.93 22.08
C ALA A 593 -21.73 -7.18 22.34
N ILE A 594 -20.80 -7.46 21.45
CA ILE A 594 -19.95 -8.64 21.54
C ILE A 594 -18.82 -8.36 22.54
N ARG A 595 -18.67 -9.26 23.51
CA ARG A 595 -17.65 -9.22 24.55
C ARG A 595 -16.61 -10.31 24.32
N PHE A 596 -15.40 -10.12 24.84
CA PHE A 596 -14.35 -11.14 24.73
C PHE A 596 -14.77 -12.50 25.26
N ARG A 597 -15.44 -12.54 26.42
CA ARG A 597 -16.01 -13.78 27.01
C ARG A 597 -17.04 -14.48 26.08
N ASP A 598 -17.79 -13.70 25.30
CA ASP A 598 -18.78 -14.27 24.37
C ASP A 598 -18.09 -14.98 23.21
N ILE A 599 -16.96 -14.39 22.74
CA ILE A 599 -16.13 -14.97 21.69
C ILE A 599 -15.41 -16.22 22.21
N GLN A 600 -14.95 -16.20 23.46
CA GLN A 600 -14.31 -17.36 24.10
C GLN A 600 -15.28 -18.55 24.20
N ALA A 601 -16.54 -18.28 24.46
CA ALA A 601 -17.56 -19.32 24.51
C ALA A 601 -17.84 -19.95 23.14
N GLN A 602 -17.92 -19.11 22.10
CA GLN A 602 -18.06 -19.53 20.68
C GLN A 602 -17.74 -18.35 19.75
N PRO A 603 -17.27 -18.61 18.52
CA PRO A 603 -17.11 -17.57 17.52
C PRO A 603 -18.40 -16.77 17.31
N ARG A 604 -18.30 -15.46 17.19
CA ARG A 604 -19.45 -14.57 17.02
C ARG A 604 -19.47 -13.98 15.63
N LYS A 605 -20.67 -13.90 15.05
CA LYS A 605 -20.89 -13.22 13.77
C LYS A 605 -20.74 -11.71 13.95
N ILE A 606 -20.01 -11.04 13.07
CA ILE A 606 -19.85 -9.59 13.08
C ILE A 606 -21.19 -8.91 12.78
N ILE A 607 -21.52 -7.87 13.56
CA ILE A 607 -22.82 -7.18 13.50
C ILE A 607 -23.02 -6.44 12.18
N SER A 608 -22.02 -5.71 11.75
CA SER A 608 -22.10 -4.70 10.69
C SER A 608 -21.27 -5.07 9.46
N SER A 609 -21.24 -6.33 9.09
CA SER A 609 -20.63 -6.81 7.85
C SER A 609 -21.73 -7.19 6.85
N PRO A 610 -21.56 -6.96 5.55
CA PRO A 610 -22.48 -7.45 4.54
C PRO A 610 -22.45 -8.97 4.51
N ILE A 611 -23.47 -9.60 5.07
CA ILE A 611 -23.57 -11.05 5.24
C ILE A 611 -24.88 -11.51 4.64
N TRP A 612 -24.79 -12.52 3.81
CA TRP A 612 -25.95 -13.21 3.27
C TRP A 612 -25.76 -14.73 3.34
N SER A 613 -26.64 -15.40 4.06
CA SER A 613 -26.60 -16.86 4.21
C SER A 613 -27.36 -17.61 3.12
N GLY A 614 -28.15 -16.92 2.32
CA GLY A 614 -29.09 -17.49 1.37
C GLY A 614 -30.53 -17.59 1.90
N LEU A 615 -30.80 -17.19 3.13
CA LEU A 615 -32.13 -17.13 3.73
C LEU A 615 -32.76 -15.76 3.43
N GLU A 616 -34.00 -15.76 2.92
CA GLU A 616 -34.69 -14.52 2.55
C GLU A 616 -35.05 -13.62 3.73
N ASP A 617 -35.29 -14.24 4.89
CA ASP A 617 -35.66 -13.57 6.13
C ASP A 617 -34.45 -13.09 6.97
N GLU A 618 -33.23 -13.36 6.51
CA GLU A 618 -32.03 -12.91 7.22
C GLU A 618 -31.81 -11.42 7.06
N HIS A 619 -31.82 -10.67 8.17
CA HIS A 619 -31.47 -9.27 8.17
C HIS A 619 -29.97 -9.08 7.87
N VAL A 620 -29.71 -8.42 6.75
CA VAL A 620 -28.36 -8.03 6.36
C VAL A 620 -28.03 -6.69 7.05
N SER A 621 -27.04 -6.72 7.92
CA SER A 621 -26.50 -5.52 8.57
C SER A 621 -25.24 -5.06 7.87
N TYR A 622 -25.09 -3.75 7.71
CA TYR A 622 -23.92 -3.13 7.08
C TYR A 622 -23.22 -2.19 8.04
N ASN A 623 -21.90 -2.17 7.95
CA ASN A 623 -21.07 -1.16 8.59
C ASN A 623 -21.12 0.14 7.79
N ALA A 624 -21.16 1.29 8.48
CA ALA A 624 -21.16 2.62 7.86
C ALA A 624 -19.93 2.93 6.97
N CYS A 625 -18.89 2.12 7.04
CA CYS A 625 -17.69 2.25 6.22
C CYS A 625 -17.75 1.46 4.90
N TYR A 626 -18.78 0.67 4.66
CA TYR A 626 -18.98 -0.03 3.38
C TYR A 626 -19.69 0.87 2.38
N THR A 627 -19.21 0.86 1.14
CA THR A 627 -19.90 1.48 0.01
C THR A 627 -20.98 0.52 -0.50
N ASN A 628 -22.15 1.04 -0.82
CA ASN A 628 -23.25 0.26 -1.34
C ASN A 628 -24.06 1.09 -2.34
N VAL A 629 -23.98 0.72 -3.63
CA VAL A 629 -24.64 1.47 -4.71
C VAL A 629 -26.16 1.29 -4.70
N HIS A 630 -26.67 0.20 -4.16
CA HIS A 630 -28.12 -0.07 -4.10
C HIS A 630 -28.79 0.70 -2.96
N GLU A 631 -28.08 0.90 -1.85
CA GLU A 631 -28.53 1.72 -0.71
C GLU A 631 -28.14 3.20 -0.87
N LEU A 632 -27.50 3.57 -1.98
CA LEU A 632 -26.99 4.91 -2.26
C LEU A 632 -26.05 5.44 -1.17
N ILE A 633 -25.26 4.55 -0.57
CA ILE A 633 -24.18 4.93 0.33
C ILE A 633 -23.05 5.51 -0.52
N PRO A 634 -22.61 6.76 -0.23
CA PRO A 634 -21.67 7.45 -1.10
C PRO A 634 -20.27 6.82 -1.05
N TRP A 635 -19.56 6.95 -2.14
CA TRP A 635 -18.12 6.74 -2.18
C TRP A 635 -17.41 7.86 -1.41
N ARG A 636 -16.24 7.56 -0.88
CA ARG A 636 -15.42 8.53 -0.15
C ARG A 636 -14.57 9.37 -1.10
N THR A 637 -15.25 10.07 -1.96
CA THR A 637 -14.71 10.99 -2.96
C THR A 637 -15.39 12.33 -2.80
N LEU A 638 -14.82 13.39 -3.34
CA LEU A 638 -15.37 14.74 -3.28
C LEU A 638 -16.84 14.82 -3.74
N THR A 639 -17.20 14.03 -4.75
CA THR A 639 -18.56 13.98 -5.31
C THR A 639 -19.46 12.93 -4.66
N GLY A 640 -18.94 12.08 -3.81
CA GLY A 640 -19.65 10.91 -3.28
C GLY A 640 -19.88 9.80 -4.30
N ARG A 641 -19.23 9.86 -5.47
CA ARG A 641 -19.39 8.90 -6.57
C ARG A 641 -18.08 8.21 -6.90
N GLN A 642 -18.14 7.02 -7.50
CA GLN A 642 -16.96 6.38 -8.06
C GLN A 642 -16.34 7.28 -9.13
N GLN A 643 -15.05 7.52 -9.02
CA GLN A 643 -14.30 8.28 -10.02
C GLN A 643 -13.63 7.33 -11.00
N PHE A 644 -14.10 7.29 -12.21
CA PHE A 644 -13.46 6.57 -13.32
C PHE A 644 -12.29 7.37 -13.91
N TYR A 645 -12.36 8.69 -13.87
CA TYR A 645 -11.34 9.61 -14.35
C TYR A 645 -10.68 10.36 -13.20
N GLN A 646 -9.36 10.36 -13.21
CA GLN A 646 -8.51 11.07 -12.25
C GLN A 646 -7.90 12.30 -12.96
N ASP A 647 -8.35 13.47 -12.62
CA ASP A 647 -8.00 14.73 -13.31
C ASP A 647 -6.81 15.49 -12.68
N HIS A 648 -6.08 14.85 -11.76
CA HIS A 648 -4.86 15.43 -11.20
C HIS A 648 -3.76 15.55 -12.27
N ALA A 649 -3.00 16.64 -12.26
CA ALA A 649 -1.98 16.95 -13.26
C ALA A 649 -0.95 15.82 -13.47
N TRP A 650 -0.50 15.16 -12.40
CA TRP A 650 0.41 14.01 -12.52
C TRP A 650 -0.28 12.78 -13.11
N MET A 651 -1.53 12.49 -12.73
CA MET A 651 -2.29 11.40 -13.34
C MET A 651 -2.42 11.58 -14.85
N ILE A 652 -2.68 12.80 -15.29
CA ILE A 652 -2.81 13.13 -16.73
C ILE A 652 -1.45 13.01 -17.41
N ALA A 653 -0.39 13.55 -16.81
CA ALA A 653 0.95 13.53 -17.38
C ALA A 653 1.50 12.12 -17.56
N PHE A 654 1.21 11.22 -16.64
CA PHE A 654 1.60 9.81 -16.76
C PHE A 654 0.60 8.96 -17.55
N GLY A 655 -0.46 9.57 -18.11
CA GLY A 655 -1.47 8.89 -18.92
C GLY A 655 -2.37 7.96 -18.13
N GLU A 656 -2.50 8.17 -16.82
CA GLU A 656 -3.28 7.32 -15.93
C GLU A 656 -4.58 7.96 -15.43
N GLY A 657 -5.03 9.00 -16.10
CA GLY A 657 -6.33 9.60 -15.85
C GLY A 657 -7.46 8.57 -15.94
N PHE A 658 -7.44 7.75 -16.98
CA PHE A 658 -8.24 6.52 -17.07
C PHE A 658 -7.41 5.27 -16.82
N MET A 659 -8.08 4.17 -16.50
CA MET A 659 -7.46 2.85 -16.46
C MET A 659 -7.07 2.40 -17.86
N GLN A 660 -5.83 1.95 -18.04
CA GLN A 660 -5.35 1.44 -19.32
C GLN A 660 -4.19 0.45 -19.14
N TYR A 661 -3.86 -0.26 -20.20
CA TYR A 661 -2.68 -1.09 -20.24
C TYR A 661 -1.40 -0.25 -20.17
N ARG A 662 -0.46 -0.73 -19.36
CA ARG A 662 0.90 -0.19 -19.27
C ARG A 662 1.90 -1.34 -19.41
N PRO A 663 2.94 -1.21 -20.24
CA PRO A 663 3.96 -2.26 -20.37
C PRO A 663 4.84 -2.34 -19.12
N PRO A 664 5.51 -3.51 -18.88
CA PRO A 664 6.52 -3.63 -17.84
C PRO A 664 7.64 -2.61 -18.03
N VAL A 665 8.16 -2.09 -16.90
CA VAL A 665 9.15 -1.01 -16.92
C VAL A 665 10.60 -1.49 -16.82
N ASP A 666 10.84 -2.71 -16.35
CA ASP A 666 12.19 -3.18 -16.00
C ASP A 666 12.95 -3.85 -17.17
N THR A 667 12.76 -3.38 -18.37
CA THR A 667 13.44 -3.95 -19.56
C THR A 667 14.84 -3.37 -19.79
N LYS A 668 15.10 -2.15 -19.34
CA LYS A 668 16.39 -1.47 -19.53
C LYS A 668 17.54 -2.05 -18.70
N THR A 669 17.23 -2.59 -17.53
CA THR A 669 18.24 -3.08 -16.58
C THR A 669 18.69 -4.50 -16.91
N ILE A 670 17.82 -5.32 -17.50
CA ILE A 670 18.08 -6.74 -17.75
C ILE A 670 18.91 -6.99 -19.02
N ALA A 671 18.61 -6.27 -20.10
CA ALA A 671 19.27 -6.47 -21.39
C ALA A 671 20.80 -6.31 -21.32
N PRO A 672 21.37 -5.33 -20.60
CA PRO A 672 22.82 -5.19 -20.48
C PRO A 672 23.52 -6.30 -19.70
N LEU A 673 22.78 -7.13 -18.95
CA LEU A 673 23.33 -8.22 -18.15
C LEU A 673 23.39 -9.53 -18.92
N LEU A 674 22.55 -9.71 -19.93
CA LEU A 674 22.44 -10.93 -20.72
C LEU A 674 23.78 -11.26 -21.41
N ASN A 675 24.26 -12.47 -21.22
CA ASN A 675 25.51 -13.00 -21.74
C ASN A 675 26.80 -12.25 -21.31
N LYS A 676 26.69 -11.28 -20.40
CA LYS A 676 27.85 -10.51 -19.94
C LYS A 676 28.82 -11.33 -19.07
N ARG A 677 28.27 -12.26 -18.30
CA ARG A 677 29.01 -13.14 -17.39
C ARG A 677 28.67 -14.60 -17.69
N SER A 678 28.65 -14.95 -18.96
CA SER A 678 28.29 -16.30 -19.40
C SER A 678 29.18 -17.37 -18.74
N ASN A 679 28.57 -18.44 -18.28
CA ASN A 679 29.24 -19.61 -17.78
C ASN A 679 29.29 -20.76 -18.86
N GLY A 680 28.94 -20.41 -20.09
CA GLY A 680 28.87 -21.35 -21.21
C GLY A 680 27.49 -22.00 -21.43
N ASN A 681 26.61 -21.93 -20.44
CA ASN A 681 25.22 -22.36 -20.58
C ASN A 681 24.35 -21.25 -21.20
N LYS A 682 23.27 -21.65 -21.84
CA LYS A 682 22.30 -20.72 -22.41
C LYS A 682 21.63 -19.92 -21.32
N GLU A 683 21.59 -18.59 -21.47
CA GLU A 683 20.86 -17.67 -20.64
C GLU A 683 19.51 -17.32 -21.27
N MET A 684 18.48 -17.22 -20.45
CA MET A 684 17.13 -16.81 -20.84
C MET A 684 16.63 -15.70 -19.96
N VAL A 685 15.95 -14.72 -20.53
CA VAL A 685 15.21 -13.69 -19.77
C VAL A 685 13.79 -14.17 -19.57
N LEU A 686 13.36 -14.29 -18.32
CA LEU A 686 12.02 -14.75 -17.96
C LEU A 686 11.36 -13.77 -16.99
N ASN A 687 10.03 -13.65 -17.08
CA ASN A 687 9.26 -12.87 -16.14
C ASN A 687 9.22 -13.57 -14.78
N TRP A 688 9.48 -12.83 -13.71
CA TRP A 688 9.57 -13.31 -12.35
C TRP A 688 8.24 -13.24 -11.61
N ILE A 689 7.73 -14.37 -11.13
CA ILE A 689 6.48 -14.45 -10.38
C ILE A 689 6.68 -15.14 -9.04
N THR A 690 6.10 -14.58 -7.99
CA THR A 690 6.24 -15.08 -6.62
C THR A 690 4.88 -15.29 -5.94
N PRO A 691 4.15 -16.37 -6.28
CA PRO A 691 2.90 -16.70 -5.59
C PRO A 691 3.16 -17.29 -4.19
N HIS A 692 2.11 -17.32 -3.35
CA HIS A 692 2.18 -18.02 -2.06
C HIS A 692 2.44 -19.52 -2.25
N GLN A 693 3.20 -20.09 -1.32
CA GLN A 693 3.43 -21.53 -1.34
C GLN A 693 2.23 -22.31 -0.76
N LYS A 694 2.08 -23.54 -1.23
CA LYS A 694 0.98 -24.41 -0.81
C LYS A 694 1.11 -24.88 0.64
N TRP A 695 2.33 -25.09 1.14
CA TRP A 695 2.61 -25.80 2.39
C TRP A 695 3.16 -24.88 3.48
N GLY A 696 3.11 -23.58 3.32
CA GLY A 696 3.64 -22.62 4.28
C GLY A 696 2.77 -21.38 4.41
N ILE A 697 2.98 -20.65 5.49
CA ILE A 697 2.38 -19.34 5.75
C ILE A 697 3.53 -18.33 5.76
N HIS A 698 3.77 -17.66 4.63
CA HIS A 698 4.98 -16.92 4.41
C HIS A 698 6.21 -17.81 4.72
N SER A 699 7.18 -17.35 5.50
CA SER A 699 8.34 -18.16 5.88
C SER A 699 8.07 -19.15 7.03
N THR A 700 6.90 -19.09 7.67
CA THR A 700 6.54 -20.03 8.74
C THR A 700 6.40 -21.43 8.15
N TYR A 701 7.02 -22.39 8.81
CA TYR A 701 7.18 -23.79 8.44
C TYR A 701 8.22 -24.08 7.33
N SER A 702 8.87 -23.09 6.73
CA SER A 702 9.92 -23.33 5.73
C SER A 702 11.13 -24.11 6.30
N ASP A 703 11.37 -23.99 7.60
CA ASP A 703 12.42 -24.71 8.35
C ASP A 703 11.95 -26.07 8.92
N ASN A 704 10.69 -26.43 8.76
CA ASN A 704 10.17 -27.72 9.22
C ASN A 704 10.55 -28.85 8.24
N LEU A 705 11.21 -29.90 8.73
CA LEU A 705 11.71 -31.00 7.90
C LEU A 705 10.58 -31.72 7.12
N LEU A 706 9.40 -31.89 7.71
CA LEU A 706 8.28 -32.51 7.01
C LEU A 706 7.77 -31.63 5.89
N MET A 707 7.72 -30.30 6.09
CA MET A 707 7.34 -29.35 5.04
C MET A 707 8.39 -29.26 3.94
N GLN A 708 9.67 -29.35 4.29
CA GLN A 708 10.75 -29.38 3.29
C GLN A 708 10.68 -30.61 2.39
N THR A 709 10.27 -31.78 2.89
CA THR A 709 10.09 -32.96 2.05
C THR A 709 8.98 -32.75 1.00
N LEU A 710 7.95 -31.99 1.31
CA LEU A 710 6.90 -31.61 0.36
C LEU A 710 7.36 -30.59 -0.69
N SER A 711 8.46 -29.86 -0.40
CA SER A 711 9.07 -28.83 -1.26
C SER A 711 10.46 -29.25 -1.77
N ARG A 712 10.71 -30.53 -1.96
CA ARG A 712 11.98 -31.10 -2.43
C ARG A 712 13.21 -30.71 -1.59
N GLY A 713 13.02 -30.39 -0.31
CA GLY A 713 14.09 -30.14 0.66
C GLY A 713 14.78 -28.79 0.55
N GLY A 714 14.20 -27.76 -0.13
CA GLY A 714 14.84 -26.45 -0.19
C GLY A 714 14.23 -25.51 -1.22
N PRO A 715 14.95 -24.46 -1.59
CA PRO A 715 14.49 -23.50 -2.59
C PRO A 715 14.30 -24.17 -3.96
N ILE A 716 13.11 -23.99 -4.51
CA ILE A 716 12.73 -24.53 -5.83
C ILE A 716 12.19 -23.41 -6.70
N VAL A 717 12.44 -23.52 -7.98
CA VAL A 717 11.97 -22.60 -9.00
C VAL A 717 11.30 -23.38 -10.12
N TRP A 718 10.08 -23.01 -10.41
CA TRP A 718 9.27 -23.65 -11.45
C TRP A 718 9.47 -22.95 -12.78
N LEU A 719 9.70 -23.72 -13.85
CA LEU A 719 9.78 -23.24 -15.22
C LEU A 719 9.09 -24.18 -16.19
N SER A 720 8.74 -23.68 -17.37
CA SER A 720 8.06 -24.47 -18.39
C SER A 720 8.97 -25.54 -19.00
N GLU A 721 8.37 -26.61 -19.50
CA GLU A 721 9.13 -27.66 -20.23
C GLU A 721 9.83 -27.13 -21.49
N ASP A 722 9.21 -26.14 -22.16
CA ASP A 722 9.77 -25.57 -23.37
C ASP A 722 10.98 -24.68 -23.07
N ASP A 723 10.90 -23.85 -22.06
CA ASP A 723 12.03 -23.02 -21.62
C ASP A 723 13.16 -23.89 -21.08
N ALA A 724 12.85 -24.89 -20.26
CA ALA A 724 13.80 -25.82 -19.71
C ALA A 724 14.56 -26.57 -20.84
N ARG A 725 13.81 -27.13 -21.80
CA ARG A 725 14.39 -27.84 -22.97
C ARG A 725 15.29 -26.91 -23.78
N SER A 726 14.85 -25.64 -23.98
CA SER A 726 15.62 -24.68 -24.77
C SER A 726 16.96 -24.31 -24.11
N ALA A 727 17.04 -24.36 -22.79
CA ALA A 727 18.23 -24.02 -22.01
C ALA A 727 19.04 -25.25 -21.55
N GLY A 728 18.64 -26.48 -21.93
CA GLY A 728 19.28 -27.70 -21.46
C GLY A 728 19.18 -27.93 -19.95
N ILE A 729 18.09 -27.46 -19.34
CA ILE A 729 17.77 -27.62 -17.91
C ILE A 729 16.85 -28.82 -17.75
N GLU A 730 17.25 -29.77 -16.88
CA GLU A 730 16.44 -30.91 -16.51
C GLU A 730 15.76 -30.68 -15.13
N ASP A 731 14.72 -31.49 -14.87
CA ASP A 731 14.06 -31.43 -13.56
C ASP A 731 15.09 -31.79 -12.46
N ASN A 732 15.10 -30.98 -11.41
CA ASN A 732 16.01 -31.06 -10.26
C ASN A 732 17.47 -30.57 -10.50
N ASP A 733 17.77 -30.01 -11.64
CA ASP A 733 19.05 -29.32 -11.86
C ASP A 733 19.17 -28.10 -10.93
N TRP A 734 20.40 -27.80 -10.54
CA TRP A 734 20.67 -26.50 -9.92
C TRP A 734 20.78 -25.43 -10.99
N ILE A 735 20.00 -24.38 -10.80
CA ILE A 735 19.92 -23.20 -11.67
C ILE A 735 20.21 -21.93 -10.89
N GLU A 736 20.68 -20.95 -11.60
CA GLU A 736 20.91 -19.61 -11.09
C GLU A 736 19.98 -18.62 -11.77
N LEU A 737 19.38 -17.73 -10.97
CA LEU A 737 18.56 -16.64 -11.44
C LEU A 737 19.16 -15.35 -10.94
N PHE A 738 19.30 -14.33 -11.78
CA PHE A 738 19.88 -13.06 -11.38
C PHE A 738 19.36 -11.88 -12.19
N ASN A 739 19.46 -10.71 -11.60
CA ASN A 739 19.27 -9.41 -12.24
C ASN A 739 20.14 -8.34 -11.53
N VAL A 740 19.87 -7.06 -11.73
CA VAL A 740 20.64 -5.97 -11.08
C VAL A 740 20.50 -5.98 -9.55
N ASN A 741 19.37 -6.48 -9.03
CA ASN A 741 19.08 -6.45 -7.59
C ASN A 741 19.83 -7.55 -6.83
N GLY A 742 20.12 -8.69 -7.47
CA GLY A 742 20.85 -9.80 -6.82
C GLY A 742 20.80 -11.09 -7.61
N ALA A 743 21.10 -12.20 -6.92
CA ALA A 743 21.13 -13.55 -7.47
C ALA A 743 20.55 -14.60 -6.53
N ILE A 744 19.97 -15.64 -7.10
CA ILE A 744 19.35 -16.79 -6.41
C ILE A 744 19.97 -18.08 -6.97
N ALA A 745 20.27 -19.05 -6.11
CA ALA A 745 20.55 -20.42 -6.49
C ALA A 745 19.43 -21.34 -5.98
N ALA A 746 18.81 -22.12 -6.88
CA ALA A 746 17.68 -22.97 -6.56
C ALA A 746 17.63 -24.20 -7.43
N ARG A 747 16.81 -25.20 -7.05
CA ARG A 747 16.58 -26.38 -7.92
C ARG A 747 15.42 -26.15 -8.87
N ALA A 748 15.60 -26.56 -10.11
CA ALA A 748 14.57 -26.48 -11.13
C ALA A 748 13.43 -27.48 -10.88
N VAL A 749 12.20 -27.01 -11.03
CA VAL A 749 11.00 -27.85 -11.18
C VAL A 749 10.46 -27.64 -12.58
N VAL A 750 10.70 -28.61 -13.46
CA VAL A 750 10.23 -28.54 -14.85
C VAL A 750 8.79 -29.02 -14.93
N SER A 751 7.88 -28.19 -15.44
CA SER A 751 6.45 -28.51 -15.36
C SER A 751 5.63 -27.79 -16.44
N GLN A 752 4.57 -28.46 -16.91
CA GLN A 752 3.53 -27.89 -17.78
C GLN A 752 2.60 -26.89 -17.05
N ARG A 753 2.74 -26.71 -15.74
CA ARG A 753 1.93 -25.76 -14.94
C ARG A 753 2.40 -24.32 -15.08
N VAL A 754 3.56 -24.11 -15.66
CA VAL A 754 4.13 -22.76 -15.88
C VAL A 754 4.17 -22.53 -17.38
N MET A 755 3.68 -21.37 -17.81
CA MET A 755 3.72 -20.98 -19.22
C MET A 755 5.14 -20.62 -19.65
N PRO A 756 5.49 -20.82 -20.93
CA PRO A 756 6.74 -20.30 -21.48
C PRO A 756 6.88 -18.79 -21.29
N GLY A 757 8.11 -18.31 -21.09
CA GLY A 757 8.42 -16.90 -20.87
C GLY A 757 8.33 -16.43 -19.42
N MET A 758 7.93 -17.30 -18.49
CA MET A 758 7.83 -16.97 -17.08
C MET A 758 8.49 -18.02 -16.19
N VAL A 759 8.91 -17.58 -15.02
CA VAL A 759 9.51 -18.43 -13.99
C VAL A 759 8.91 -18.10 -12.63
N MET A 760 8.65 -19.11 -11.82
CA MET A 760 7.92 -18.98 -10.57
C MET A 760 8.72 -19.54 -9.39
N MET A 761 8.88 -18.72 -8.35
CA MET A 761 9.37 -19.18 -7.06
C MET A 761 8.30 -18.90 -6.01
N TYR A 762 8.09 -19.83 -5.09
CA TYR A 762 7.21 -19.56 -3.98
C TYR A 762 7.70 -18.37 -3.17
N HIS A 763 6.81 -17.41 -2.94
CA HIS A 763 7.01 -16.27 -2.07
C HIS A 763 7.37 -16.74 -0.65
N ALA A 764 8.19 -15.93 0.01
CA ALA A 764 8.49 -16.09 1.42
C ALA A 764 9.29 -17.36 1.79
N GLN A 765 10.24 -17.73 0.96
CA GLN A 765 11.25 -18.71 1.33
C GLN A 765 12.13 -18.17 2.46
N GLU A 766 12.61 -19.05 3.33
CA GLU A 766 13.42 -18.69 4.49
C GLU A 766 14.92 -18.71 4.15
N ARG A 767 15.64 -17.64 4.48
CA ARG A 767 17.07 -17.51 4.19
C ARG A 767 17.96 -18.42 5.09
N ILE A 768 17.42 -18.95 6.16
CA ILE A 768 18.16 -19.93 6.99
C ILE A 768 18.36 -21.28 6.31
N LEU A 769 17.53 -21.62 5.31
CA LEU A 769 17.72 -22.82 4.53
C LEU A 769 19.02 -22.71 3.72
N ASN A 770 19.84 -23.74 3.78
CA ASN A 770 21.10 -23.71 3.07
C ASN A 770 20.91 -23.72 1.55
N THR A 771 21.70 -22.90 0.86
CA THR A 771 21.76 -22.82 -0.60
C THR A 771 23.21 -22.80 -1.05
N PRO A 772 23.56 -23.36 -2.22
CA PRO A 772 24.91 -23.24 -2.74
C PRO A 772 25.26 -21.78 -3.08
N GLY A 773 26.51 -21.52 -3.26
CA GLY A 773 27.01 -20.24 -3.76
C GLY A 773 26.53 -19.94 -5.16
N SER A 774 26.19 -18.68 -5.40
CA SER A 774 25.89 -18.17 -6.73
C SER A 774 27.18 -18.03 -7.54
N GLU A 775 27.21 -18.50 -8.79
CA GLU A 775 28.36 -18.31 -9.70
C GLU A 775 28.54 -16.83 -10.07
N ILE A 776 27.47 -16.03 -10.04
CA ILE A 776 27.51 -14.59 -10.30
C ILE A 776 28.13 -13.81 -9.15
N THR A 777 27.75 -14.11 -7.92
CA THR A 777 28.18 -13.32 -6.74
C THR A 777 29.40 -13.90 -6.05
N GLY A 778 29.66 -15.20 -6.20
CA GLY A 778 30.66 -15.92 -5.42
C GLY A 778 30.29 -16.04 -3.93
N THR A 779 29.08 -15.64 -3.55
CA THR A 779 28.55 -15.71 -2.19
C THR A 779 27.34 -16.64 -2.17
N ARG A 780 26.84 -16.95 -0.97
CA ARG A 780 25.61 -17.75 -0.80
C ARG A 780 24.47 -17.21 -1.69
N GLY A 781 23.76 -18.11 -2.36
CA GLY A 781 22.60 -17.79 -3.16
C GLY A 781 21.51 -17.11 -2.31
N GLY A 782 20.84 -16.14 -2.90
CA GLY A 782 19.76 -15.39 -2.26
C GLY A 782 18.45 -16.16 -2.18
N ILE A 783 17.41 -15.41 -1.92
CA ILE A 783 16.02 -15.88 -1.89
C ILE A 783 15.17 -15.03 -2.84
N HIS A 784 13.88 -15.35 -2.96
CA HIS A 784 12.97 -14.70 -3.91
C HIS A 784 13.02 -13.15 -3.92
N ASN A 785 13.22 -12.50 -2.78
CA ASN A 785 13.32 -11.03 -2.70
C ASN A 785 14.76 -10.49 -2.88
N SER A 786 15.74 -11.34 -3.14
CA SER A 786 17.08 -10.88 -3.53
C SER A 786 17.10 -10.28 -4.94
N VAL A 787 16.17 -10.67 -5.81
CA VAL A 787 16.05 -10.16 -7.18
C VAL A 787 14.93 -9.12 -7.32
N THR A 788 14.46 -8.54 -6.22
CA THR A 788 13.39 -7.54 -6.21
C THR A 788 13.88 -6.20 -5.69
N ARG A 789 13.08 -5.15 -5.89
CA ARG A 789 13.34 -3.81 -5.42
C ARG A 789 12.07 -3.12 -4.91
N VAL A 790 12.24 -1.98 -4.27
CA VAL A 790 11.15 -1.07 -3.87
C VAL A 790 11.17 0.15 -4.77
N VAL A 791 10.11 0.36 -5.49
CA VAL A 791 9.94 1.50 -6.40
C VAL A 791 8.55 2.10 -6.17
N LEU A 792 8.48 3.42 -6.05
CA LEU A 792 7.23 4.15 -5.94
C LEU A 792 6.90 4.83 -7.27
N LYS A 793 5.76 4.44 -7.83
CA LYS A 793 5.25 5.06 -9.05
C LYS A 793 4.83 6.52 -8.79
N PRO A 794 5.11 7.49 -9.70
CA PRO A 794 4.76 8.88 -9.49
C PRO A 794 3.29 9.13 -9.17
N THR A 795 2.38 8.42 -9.82
CA THR A 795 0.94 8.53 -9.58
C THR A 795 0.49 7.96 -8.23
N HIS A 796 1.32 7.15 -7.57
CA HIS A 796 1.08 6.69 -6.19
C HIS A 796 1.55 7.71 -5.13
N MET A 797 2.28 8.74 -5.52
CA MET A 797 2.76 9.78 -4.61
C MET A 797 1.69 10.82 -4.25
N ILE A 798 0.50 10.70 -4.84
CA ILE A 798 -0.55 11.70 -4.76
C ILE A 798 -1.57 11.32 -3.68
N GLY A 799 -1.69 12.15 -2.64
CA GLY A 799 -2.80 12.13 -1.69
C GLY A 799 -3.00 10.83 -0.92
N GLY A 800 -4.25 10.43 -0.76
CA GLY A 800 -4.68 9.31 0.07
C GLY A 800 -4.11 7.96 -0.34
N TYR A 801 -3.83 7.75 -1.61
CA TYR A 801 -3.19 6.52 -2.10
C TYR A 801 -1.84 6.28 -1.45
N ALA A 802 -0.98 7.26 -1.49
CA ALA A 802 0.35 7.17 -0.90
C ALA A 802 0.25 6.88 0.60
N GLN A 803 -0.60 7.62 1.30
CA GLN A 803 -0.76 7.49 2.75
C GLN A 803 -1.26 6.11 3.16
N LEU A 804 -2.24 5.57 2.45
CA LEU A 804 -2.79 4.24 2.74
C LEU A 804 -1.82 3.12 2.36
N ALA A 805 -1.14 3.23 1.22
CA ALA A 805 -0.16 2.25 0.79
C ALA A 805 1.02 2.13 1.76
N TYR A 806 1.51 3.26 2.24
CA TYR A 806 2.63 3.30 3.18
C TYR A 806 2.28 2.82 4.58
N GLY A 807 1.06 3.12 5.05
CA GLY A 807 0.67 2.83 6.42
C GLY A 807 0.39 1.37 6.71
N PHE A 808 -0.21 0.67 5.77
CA PHE A 808 -0.75 -0.67 6.02
C PHE A 808 -0.20 -1.74 5.10
N ASN A 809 0.35 -1.36 3.97
CA ASN A 809 0.82 -2.31 2.99
C ASN A 809 2.04 -1.76 2.25
N TYR A 810 3.03 -1.39 3.03
CA TYR A 810 4.27 -0.79 2.52
C TYR A 810 5.06 -1.67 1.54
N TYR A 811 4.62 -2.91 1.32
CA TYR A 811 5.08 -3.78 0.24
C TYR A 811 4.04 -4.03 -0.84
N GLY A 812 2.87 -3.43 -0.73
CA GLY A 812 1.80 -3.54 -1.72
C GLY A 812 2.12 -2.76 -2.99
N THR A 813 1.62 -1.56 -3.04
CA THR A 813 1.69 -0.70 -4.22
C THR A 813 3.08 -0.18 -4.57
N CYS A 814 4.05 -0.29 -3.68
CA CYS A 814 5.40 0.24 -3.87
C CYS A 814 6.48 -0.83 -3.96
N GLY A 815 6.14 -2.11 -3.83
CA GLY A 815 7.09 -3.19 -4.03
C GLY A 815 6.88 -3.87 -5.37
N THR A 816 7.90 -3.91 -6.20
CA THR A 816 7.87 -4.64 -7.47
C THR A 816 8.57 -5.98 -7.30
N ASN A 817 7.81 -7.05 -7.24
CA ASN A 817 8.34 -8.40 -7.24
C ASN A 817 7.62 -9.33 -8.24
N ARG A 818 6.81 -8.76 -9.13
CA ARG A 818 6.12 -9.45 -10.22
C ARG A 818 6.24 -8.75 -11.56
N ASP A 819 6.75 -7.52 -11.61
CA ASP A 819 7.16 -6.83 -12.83
C ASP A 819 8.67 -6.95 -13.10
N GLU A 820 9.38 -7.69 -12.26
CA GLU A 820 10.80 -7.94 -12.43
C GLU A 820 11.05 -9.04 -13.48
N PHE A 821 12.17 -8.91 -14.16
CA PHE A 821 12.71 -9.97 -14.99
C PHE A 821 13.98 -10.54 -14.36
N VAL A 822 14.23 -11.80 -14.64
CA VAL A 822 15.45 -12.49 -14.23
C VAL A 822 16.08 -13.18 -15.42
N ILE A 823 17.41 -13.24 -15.42
CA ILE A 823 18.16 -14.13 -16.29
C ILE A 823 18.26 -15.47 -15.59
N VAL A 824 17.88 -16.54 -16.29
CA VAL A 824 17.92 -17.93 -15.79
C VAL A 824 18.94 -18.73 -16.60
N ARG A 825 19.80 -19.50 -15.90
CA ARG A 825 20.75 -20.42 -16.53
C ARG A 825 21.01 -21.63 -15.66
N LYS A 826 21.48 -22.73 -16.25
CA LYS A 826 22.00 -23.89 -15.53
C LYS A 826 23.31 -23.53 -14.84
N MET A 827 23.54 -24.01 -13.63
CA MET A 827 24.82 -23.89 -12.92
C MET A 827 25.78 -24.97 -13.36
N ASN A 828 27.06 -24.63 -13.48
CA ASN A 828 28.13 -25.61 -13.78
C ASN A 828 28.67 -26.27 -12.51
N LYS A 829 28.59 -25.55 -11.37
CA LYS A 829 29.17 -25.99 -10.08
C LYS A 829 28.15 -25.76 -8.95
N VAL A 830 28.05 -26.75 -8.09
CA VAL A 830 27.32 -26.65 -6.83
C VAL A 830 28.35 -26.54 -5.69
N ASP A 831 28.52 -25.31 -5.19
CA ASP A 831 29.48 -25.01 -4.14
C ASP A 831 28.72 -24.61 -2.87
N TRP A 832 28.79 -25.45 -1.84
CA TRP A 832 28.07 -25.21 -0.57
C TRP A 832 28.74 -24.21 0.34
N LEU A 833 29.90 -23.63 -0.05
CA LEU A 833 30.63 -22.63 0.68
C LEU A 833 30.92 -23.07 2.15
N GLU A 834 31.19 -24.35 2.35
CA GLU A 834 31.56 -24.86 3.66
C GLU A 834 32.85 -24.14 4.10
N GLN A 835 32.77 -23.37 5.15
CA GLN A 835 33.99 -22.86 5.79
C GLN A 835 34.68 -24.06 6.42
N GLU A 836 35.94 -24.31 6.06
CA GLU A 836 36.79 -25.15 6.84
C GLU A 836 36.75 -24.61 8.29
N THR A 837 36.06 -25.34 9.14
CA THR A 837 36.18 -25.12 10.58
C THR A 837 37.62 -25.47 10.91
N THR A 838 38.48 -24.49 10.99
CA THR A 838 39.74 -24.64 11.67
C THR A 838 39.41 -25.06 13.11
N ARG A 839 39.59 -26.34 13.39
CA ARG A 839 39.49 -26.95 14.71
C ARG A 839 40.55 -26.35 15.63
#